data_5b567fc8750e3b5be903b388e82add9a
#
_entry.id   5b567fc8750e3b5be903b388e82add9a
#
_cell.length_a   1.000
_cell.length_b   1.000
_cell.length_c   1.000
_cell.angle_alpha   90.00
_cell.angle_beta   90.00
_cell.angle_gamma   90.00
#
_symmetry.space_group_name_H-M   'P 1'
#
loop_
_entity.id
_entity.type
_entity.pdbx_description
1 polymer ?
#
loop_
_entity_poly.entity_id
_entity_poly.type
_entity_poly.pdbx_seq_one_letter_code
_entity_poly.pdbx_strand_id
1 'polypeptide(L)'
;MPIKQTFDVTGMTCAACSSRVEKTTNRVEGVRKANVNLLKNSMEVEFEQDANVSLVTQAIEAAVDKAGYGAIPRNPDRGGTPTQLPLGQEGNLHQESSGFDLDDQGRFVSSSNTQENTVRASNIAEQERKAIFRRLIISLIFMVPLFYISMGHMFGWPLPSFFLGPENAMVWALTLFVLLIPILCVNFKFFRVGFRALIHASPNMDSLIALGSGASTLYGLYALFQMAFYAGHGNLEQVHGYAMNLYFESAAMILTLITLGKYFEARAKGKTTDSISQLMDLSPKQALRLENGVETLVDVRQVRVGDVLVVKAGEAIPVDGVVLEGQGSVDESVITGESLPVTKRAGSSVTGATLNTSGWFTMRAEHVGSDTVLAGIVRLVDEATSSKAPIEKLADKISGVFVPVVIGIALVTFIVWMALSAEFPTALSYAISVLVISCPCALGLATPTALMVGTGRGAVNGILIKNAEALETAQGVKTVVLDKTGTITQGAPQVTELGIVGGSGITGESGVAGDLGATGGSGARGASKLVEFSLQEGPLSFDSVFSALSAEIQEKIIHLLQVIGALEKHSEHPLAKALMSLVEQSNVAIGEVKNFTQSAGEGVAGEVGGHWCLAGNARMMESHHITIDAAWTEEVASEGKTVLYIAQDDVLLGYVAIADVVKPTSASAIKRLREMGIKTVMLTGDALLTAEAIHKQVGTDEVIAGVLPADKEKIVRNLSQKGKVAMVGDGINDAPALARADVGIAIGAGTDIALSSADVVLMHSDLLDVPAALDLSRATLRNIKQNLFWALFYNALCIPIAAGALAFIGFSLNPMIAAAAMSFSSVCVVTNALRLRRWKPKTKAEVGMSYVDGPDLGASNSSVSDLGVSDLDMSDSDVPDLDSLDTSDLSVSGSASEANENTVPNTSCETSRKNDDAKEFLGKEETMEKVLHVEGMMCEKCVAHVKKGLERVAGVEEALVDLEAKKATVKLSAEVPDQTLIDAVVEEGYEAKMA
;
A
#
# COMPACT_ATOMS: atom_id res chain seq x y z
N MET A 1 -15.47 24.10 -9.37
CA MET A 1 -15.40 22.78 -8.70
C MET A 1 -16.62 22.63 -7.81
N PRO A 2 -17.24 21.46 -7.65
CA PRO A 2 -18.34 21.28 -6.71
C PRO A 2 -17.84 21.54 -5.28
N ILE A 3 -18.66 22.22 -4.49
CA ILE A 3 -18.33 22.48 -3.08
C ILE A 3 -18.41 21.14 -2.33
N LYS A 4 -17.38 20.79 -1.60
CA LYS A 4 -17.31 19.57 -0.77
C LYS A 4 -17.23 19.93 0.71
N GLN A 5 -17.97 19.19 1.54
CA GLN A 5 -17.92 19.33 3.00
C GLN A 5 -17.87 17.97 3.66
N THR A 6 -17.02 17.84 4.68
CA THR A 6 -16.90 16.62 5.48
C THR A 6 -17.70 16.75 6.77
N PHE A 7 -18.35 15.66 7.18
CA PHE A 7 -19.10 15.54 8.42
C PHE A 7 -18.52 14.41 9.28
N ASP A 8 -18.48 14.60 10.58
CA ASP A 8 -18.29 13.51 11.53
C ASP A 8 -19.62 12.83 11.79
N VAL A 9 -19.68 11.50 11.61
CA VAL A 9 -20.92 10.73 11.76
C VAL A 9 -20.81 9.82 12.98
N THR A 10 -21.75 9.98 13.91
CA THR A 10 -21.78 9.21 15.13
C THR A 10 -22.89 8.14 15.11
N GLY A 11 -22.67 7.02 15.82
CA GLY A 11 -23.67 5.95 15.94
C GLY A 11 -23.57 4.84 14.91
N MET A 12 -22.67 4.92 13.92
CA MET A 12 -22.45 3.85 12.95
C MET A 12 -21.63 2.70 13.58
N THR A 13 -22.14 1.49 13.47
CA THR A 13 -21.51 0.28 14.03
C THR A 13 -21.23 -0.81 12.97
N CYS A 14 -21.81 -0.67 11.78
CA CYS A 14 -21.71 -1.67 10.70
C CYS A 14 -21.96 -1.07 9.31
N ALA A 15 -21.64 -1.84 8.27
CA ALA A 15 -21.84 -1.46 6.85
C ALA A 15 -23.29 -1.09 6.51
N ALA A 16 -24.29 -1.76 7.10
CA ALA A 16 -25.69 -1.40 6.92
C ALA A 16 -26.01 0.00 7.47
N CYS A 17 -25.34 0.41 8.55
CA CYS A 17 -25.47 1.75 9.13
C CYS A 17 -24.92 2.82 8.17
N SER A 18 -23.69 2.63 7.65
CA SER A 18 -23.08 3.57 6.70
C SER A 18 -23.90 3.70 5.42
N SER A 19 -24.38 2.60 4.86
CA SER A 19 -25.25 2.59 3.67
C SER A 19 -26.58 3.34 3.90
N ARG A 20 -27.14 3.26 5.12
CA ARG A 20 -28.36 3.98 5.46
C ARG A 20 -28.12 5.49 5.56
N VAL A 21 -27.07 5.91 6.26
CA VAL A 21 -26.68 7.33 6.33
C VAL A 21 -26.46 7.87 4.94
N GLU A 22 -25.70 7.16 4.11
CA GLU A 22 -25.43 7.54 2.72
C GLU A 22 -26.71 7.70 1.88
N LYS A 23 -27.62 6.72 1.93
CA LYS A 23 -28.91 6.78 1.24
C LYS A 23 -29.79 7.93 1.73
N THR A 24 -29.77 8.20 3.04
CA THR A 24 -30.57 9.28 3.64
C THR A 24 -30.04 10.62 3.21
N THR A 25 -28.72 10.82 3.26
CA THR A 25 -28.07 12.06 2.84
C THR A 25 -28.22 12.33 1.34
N ASN A 26 -28.05 11.30 0.48
CA ASN A 26 -28.25 11.42 -0.97
C ASN A 26 -29.72 11.75 -1.39
N ARG A 27 -30.68 11.71 -0.47
CA ARG A 27 -32.08 12.11 -0.71
C ARG A 27 -32.37 13.55 -0.31
N VAL A 28 -31.42 14.20 0.33
CA VAL A 28 -31.57 15.60 0.72
C VAL A 28 -31.40 16.48 -0.53
N GLU A 29 -32.35 17.37 -0.78
CA GLU A 29 -32.34 18.32 -1.91
C GLU A 29 -31.08 19.21 -1.79
N GLY A 30 -30.36 19.43 -2.90
CA GLY A 30 -29.08 20.16 -2.93
C GLY A 30 -27.82 19.30 -2.66
N VAL A 31 -27.99 17.99 -2.41
CA VAL A 31 -26.89 17.05 -2.31
C VAL A 31 -26.70 16.33 -3.65
N ARG A 32 -25.56 16.55 -4.29
CA ARG A 32 -25.17 15.84 -5.51
C ARG A 32 -24.75 14.40 -5.24
N LYS A 33 -23.92 14.22 -4.21
CA LYS A 33 -23.36 12.92 -3.84
C LYS A 33 -22.87 12.94 -2.39
N ALA A 34 -23.16 11.90 -1.65
CA ALA A 34 -22.60 11.67 -0.32
C ALA A 34 -21.89 10.33 -0.30
N ASN A 35 -20.67 10.30 0.27
CA ASN A 35 -19.88 9.10 0.51
C ASN A 35 -19.67 8.96 2.02
N VAL A 36 -20.05 7.82 2.59
CA VAL A 36 -19.93 7.56 4.04
C VAL A 36 -18.85 6.54 4.30
N ASN A 37 -17.87 6.89 5.12
CA ASN A 37 -16.78 6.00 5.54
C ASN A 37 -17.02 5.49 6.96
N LEU A 38 -17.25 4.18 7.08
CA LEU A 38 -17.48 3.52 8.37
C LEU A 38 -16.22 3.48 9.25
N LEU A 39 -15.03 3.35 8.66
CA LEU A 39 -13.78 3.22 9.41
C LEU A 39 -13.36 4.53 10.08
N LYS A 40 -13.57 5.64 9.37
CA LYS A 40 -13.25 6.99 9.84
C LYS A 40 -14.41 7.65 10.60
N ASN A 41 -15.57 7.01 10.65
CA ASN A 41 -16.81 7.62 11.15
C ASN A 41 -17.09 8.98 10.52
N SER A 42 -16.86 9.12 9.21
CA SER A 42 -16.99 10.38 8.48
C SER A 42 -17.87 10.23 7.23
N MET A 43 -18.35 11.35 6.75
CA MET A 43 -19.14 11.45 5.52
C MET A 43 -18.67 12.68 4.73
N GLU A 44 -18.33 12.47 3.45
CA GLU A 44 -18.04 13.54 2.50
C GLU A 44 -19.29 13.80 1.65
N VAL A 45 -19.71 15.06 1.56
CA VAL A 45 -20.87 15.48 0.81
C VAL A 45 -20.44 16.48 -0.27
N GLU A 46 -20.79 16.18 -1.51
CA GLU A 46 -20.69 17.09 -2.65
C GLU A 46 -22.04 17.81 -2.84
N PHE A 47 -22.04 19.14 -2.83
CA PHE A 47 -23.22 19.93 -3.06
C PHE A 47 -23.46 20.20 -4.55
N GLU A 48 -24.72 20.45 -4.92
CA GLU A 48 -25.06 20.98 -6.23
C GLU A 48 -24.55 22.42 -6.36
N GLN A 49 -24.28 22.89 -7.60
CA GLN A 49 -23.63 24.19 -7.84
C GLN A 49 -24.41 25.38 -7.30
N ASP A 50 -25.75 25.29 -7.26
CA ASP A 50 -26.66 26.36 -6.85
C ASP A 50 -27.20 26.15 -5.41
N ALA A 51 -26.69 25.17 -4.68
CA ALA A 51 -27.19 24.83 -3.34
C ALA A 51 -26.72 25.83 -2.27
N ASN A 52 -27.66 26.27 -1.41
CA ASN A 52 -27.32 27.01 -0.21
C ASN A 52 -26.71 26.05 0.82
N VAL A 53 -25.37 26.00 0.91
CA VAL A 53 -24.59 25.06 1.72
C VAL A 53 -25.05 25.03 3.19
N SER A 54 -25.33 26.19 3.79
CA SER A 54 -25.75 26.29 5.20
C SER A 54 -27.13 25.63 5.45
N LEU A 55 -28.07 25.83 4.54
CA LEU A 55 -29.43 25.29 4.66
C LEU A 55 -29.44 23.77 4.38
N VAL A 56 -28.67 23.35 3.37
CA VAL A 56 -28.53 21.91 3.06
C VAL A 56 -27.78 21.18 4.18
N THR A 57 -26.78 21.80 4.82
CA THR A 57 -26.08 21.24 6.00
C THR A 57 -27.05 20.94 7.13
N GLN A 58 -27.93 21.90 7.49
CA GLN A 58 -28.95 21.70 8.52
C GLN A 58 -29.95 20.59 8.14
N ALA A 59 -30.34 20.53 6.85
CA ALA A 59 -31.24 19.49 6.35
C ALA A 59 -30.57 18.10 6.42
N ILE A 60 -29.26 18.00 6.17
CA ILE A 60 -28.47 16.76 6.32
C ILE A 60 -28.44 16.33 7.78
N GLU A 61 -28.12 17.23 8.71
CA GLU A 61 -28.10 16.94 10.16
C GLU A 61 -29.47 16.40 10.63
N ALA A 62 -30.55 17.07 10.27
CA ALA A 62 -31.91 16.65 10.61
C ALA A 62 -32.29 15.29 9.98
N ALA A 63 -31.92 15.05 8.71
CA ALA A 63 -32.21 13.80 8.02
C ALA A 63 -31.44 12.62 8.62
N VAL A 64 -30.17 12.82 8.95
CA VAL A 64 -29.30 11.81 9.59
C VAL A 64 -29.76 11.51 11.02
N ASP A 65 -30.17 12.53 11.79
CA ASP A 65 -30.73 12.32 13.14
C ASP A 65 -32.06 11.56 13.10
N LYS A 66 -32.94 11.88 12.15
CA LYS A 66 -34.18 11.12 11.90
C LYS A 66 -33.89 9.66 11.52
N ALA A 67 -32.77 9.39 10.85
CA ALA A 67 -32.34 8.01 10.54
C ALA A 67 -31.73 7.28 11.76
N GLY A 68 -31.50 7.98 12.87
CA GLY A 68 -31.00 7.40 14.12
C GLY A 68 -29.50 7.55 14.35
N TYR A 69 -28.84 8.43 13.59
CA TYR A 69 -27.40 8.71 13.65
C TYR A 69 -27.17 10.20 13.87
N GLY A 70 -25.97 10.60 14.28
CA GLY A 70 -25.61 12.01 14.36
C GLY A 70 -24.67 12.39 13.21
N ALA A 71 -24.84 13.59 12.65
CA ALA A 71 -23.90 14.18 11.69
C ALA A 71 -23.49 15.57 12.19
N ILE A 72 -22.19 15.85 12.23
CA ILE A 72 -21.61 17.12 12.68
C ILE A 72 -20.70 17.63 11.55
N PRO A 73 -20.96 18.81 10.97
CA PRO A 73 -20.14 19.35 9.91
C PRO A 73 -18.75 19.72 10.44
N ARG A 74 -17.70 19.36 9.68
CA ARG A 74 -16.36 19.88 9.90
C ARG A 74 -16.25 21.24 9.22
N ASN A 75 -16.11 22.30 9.98
CA ASN A 75 -15.85 23.63 9.42
C ASN A 75 -14.36 23.76 9.13
N PRO A 76 -13.95 24.07 7.87
CA PRO A 76 -12.57 24.36 7.56
C PRO A 76 -12.05 25.64 8.25
N ASP A 77 -12.94 26.58 8.64
CA ASP A 77 -12.58 27.92 9.12
C ASP A 77 -12.76 28.14 10.64
N ARG A 78 -13.18 27.15 11.38
CA ARG A 78 -13.30 27.28 12.85
C ARG A 78 -12.55 26.16 13.54
N GLY A 79 -11.37 26.46 14.05
CA GLY A 79 -10.80 25.79 15.21
C GLY A 79 -11.77 25.95 16.39
N GLY A 80 -12.87 25.24 16.35
CA GLY A 80 -13.98 25.40 17.31
C GLY A 80 -14.16 24.11 18.10
N THR A 81 -14.05 24.24 19.40
CA THR A 81 -14.57 23.38 20.46
C THR A 81 -15.90 22.74 20.08
N PRO A 82 -16.12 21.45 20.32
CA PRO A 82 -17.42 20.83 20.11
C PRO A 82 -18.46 21.50 21.01
N THR A 83 -19.46 22.11 20.41
CA THR A 83 -20.66 22.54 21.12
C THR A 83 -21.27 21.30 21.76
N GLN A 84 -21.27 21.25 23.07
CA GLN A 84 -21.92 20.22 23.87
C GLN A 84 -23.40 20.14 23.46
N LEU A 85 -23.80 18.95 22.99
CA LEU A 85 -25.22 18.60 22.94
C LEU A 85 -25.80 18.67 24.37
N PRO A 86 -27.02 19.16 24.53
CA PRO A 86 -27.69 19.16 25.84
C PRO A 86 -28.02 17.72 26.23
N LEU A 87 -27.14 17.09 26.95
CA LEU A 87 -27.46 15.95 27.79
C LEU A 87 -28.09 16.48 29.07
N GLY A 88 -29.29 16.02 29.35
CA GLY A 88 -30.01 16.33 30.59
C GLY A 88 -29.13 16.10 31.79
N GLN A 89 -29.21 17.05 32.66
CA GLN A 89 -28.73 17.14 34.04
C GLN A 89 -28.16 15.87 34.66
N GLU A 90 -26.87 15.94 35.05
CA GLU A 90 -26.41 15.69 36.42
C GLU A 90 -24.88 15.76 36.51
N GLY A 91 -24.39 16.54 37.46
CA GLY A 91 -23.15 16.28 38.19
C GLY A 91 -21.90 17.07 37.81
N ASN A 92 -21.64 18.15 38.55
CA ASN A 92 -20.38 18.86 38.75
C ASN A 92 -19.11 18.01 38.66
N LEU A 93 -18.06 18.51 37.97
CA LEU A 93 -16.68 18.52 38.52
C LEU A 93 -15.70 19.26 37.56
N HIS A 94 -15.16 20.31 38.13
CA HIS A 94 -13.87 20.99 37.86
C HIS A 94 -13.51 21.53 36.49
N GLN A 95 -13.53 22.87 36.45
CA GLN A 95 -12.83 23.76 35.52
C GLN A 95 -11.31 23.56 35.57
N GLU A 96 -10.70 23.35 34.43
CA GLU A 96 -9.32 23.82 34.19
C GLU A 96 -9.30 24.64 32.92
N SER A 97 -8.85 25.88 33.11
CA SER A 97 -8.74 26.94 32.13
C SER A 97 -7.61 26.67 31.15
N SER A 98 -7.88 26.68 29.84
CA SER A 98 -6.87 26.84 28.80
C SER A 98 -7.11 28.15 28.09
N GLY A 99 -6.11 29.02 28.14
CA GLY A 99 -6.11 30.38 27.62
C GLY A 99 -6.20 30.43 26.11
N PHE A 100 -6.86 31.47 25.64
CA PHE A 100 -6.90 31.90 24.24
C PHE A 100 -5.72 32.84 23.99
N ASP A 101 -4.92 32.56 22.97
CA ASP A 101 -3.94 33.50 22.46
C ASP A 101 -4.48 34.17 21.19
N LEU A 102 -4.67 35.49 21.29
CA LEU A 102 -4.86 36.41 20.18
C LEU A 102 -3.52 37.16 19.99
N ASP A 103 -3.13 37.40 18.73
CA ASP A 103 -1.97 38.27 18.48
C ASP A 103 -2.28 39.71 18.87
N ASP A 104 -1.24 40.51 19.09
CA ASP A 104 -1.32 41.92 19.53
C ASP A 104 -2.10 42.85 18.54
N GLN A 105 -2.68 42.33 17.48
CA GLN A 105 -3.47 43.03 16.49
C GLN A 105 -4.88 42.47 16.27
N GLY A 106 -5.33 41.49 17.08
CA GLY A 106 -6.72 41.00 17.04
C GLY A 106 -7.08 40.20 15.77
N ARG A 107 -6.11 39.57 15.08
CA ARG A 107 -6.34 38.75 13.90
C ARG A 107 -6.22 37.28 14.24
N PHE A 108 -7.20 36.49 13.80
CA PHE A 108 -7.17 35.02 13.88
C PHE A 108 -6.07 34.46 12.99
N VAL A 109 -5.15 33.69 13.59
CA VAL A 109 -4.13 32.93 12.85
C VAL A 109 -4.77 31.63 12.36
N SER A 110 -4.94 31.52 11.05
CA SER A 110 -5.41 30.30 10.38
C SER A 110 -4.34 29.21 10.45
N SER A 111 -4.48 28.24 11.32
CA SER A 111 -3.62 27.06 11.36
C SER A 111 -4.24 25.94 10.53
N SER A 112 -3.53 25.49 9.51
CA SER A 112 -3.89 24.46 8.55
C SER A 112 -4.05 23.06 9.20
N ASN A 113 -5.25 22.51 9.11
CA ASN A 113 -5.79 21.45 9.96
C ASN A 113 -5.59 20.00 9.49
N THR A 114 -4.69 19.66 8.58
CA THR A 114 -4.59 18.28 8.08
C THR A 114 -3.89 17.35 9.09
N GLN A 115 -2.87 17.84 9.80
CA GLN A 115 -2.18 17.07 10.84
C GLN A 115 -3.00 16.92 12.12
N GLU A 116 -3.74 17.95 12.55
CA GLU A 116 -4.65 17.86 13.70
C GLU A 116 -5.80 16.86 13.47
N ASN A 117 -6.30 16.74 12.25
CA ASN A 117 -7.39 15.82 11.94
C ASN A 117 -6.98 14.34 12.02
N THR A 118 -5.78 13.98 11.61
CA THR A 118 -5.26 12.60 11.71
C THR A 118 -4.85 12.24 13.14
N VAL A 119 -4.21 13.13 13.87
CA VAL A 119 -3.91 12.97 15.30
C VAL A 119 -5.23 12.86 16.10
N ARG A 120 -6.25 13.63 15.73
CA ARG A 120 -7.57 13.58 16.39
C ARG A 120 -8.32 12.29 16.07
N ALA A 121 -8.24 11.79 14.83
CA ALA A 121 -8.85 10.51 14.43
C ALA A 121 -8.17 9.31 15.12
N SER A 122 -6.85 9.32 15.27
CA SER A 122 -6.11 8.30 16.02
C SER A 122 -6.45 8.32 17.51
N ASN A 123 -6.59 9.50 18.10
CA ASN A 123 -6.99 9.67 19.50
C ASN A 123 -8.42 9.18 19.75
N ILE A 124 -9.36 9.44 18.83
CA ILE A 124 -10.75 8.96 18.94
C ILE A 124 -10.79 7.43 18.84
N ALA A 125 -10.07 6.84 17.89
CA ALA A 125 -9.98 5.40 17.73
C ALA A 125 -9.35 4.72 18.96
N GLU A 126 -8.36 5.34 19.57
CA GLU A 126 -7.75 4.84 20.82
C GLU A 126 -8.69 4.96 22.01
N GLN A 127 -9.44 6.04 22.15
CA GLN A 127 -10.45 6.21 23.18
C GLN A 127 -11.57 5.19 23.04
N GLU A 128 -12.06 4.93 21.80
CA GLU A 128 -13.06 3.89 21.55
C GLU A 128 -12.50 2.50 21.89
N ARG A 129 -11.28 2.19 21.53
CA ARG A 129 -10.61 0.92 21.89
C ARG A 129 -10.52 0.75 23.41
N LYS A 130 -10.09 1.78 24.14
CA LYS A 130 -10.02 1.76 25.62
C LYS A 130 -11.41 1.58 26.25
N ALA A 131 -12.45 2.21 25.67
CA ALA A 131 -13.82 2.07 26.15
C ALA A 131 -14.38 0.66 25.92
N ILE A 132 -14.13 0.05 24.75
CA ILE A 132 -14.51 -1.33 24.45
C ILE A 132 -13.75 -2.30 25.35
N PHE A 133 -12.45 -2.07 25.58
CA PHE A 133 -11.63 -2.90 26.45
C PHE A 133 -12.16 -2.91 27.90
N ARG A 134 -12.48 -1.75 28.45
CA ARG A 134 -13.08 -1.67 29.79
C ARG A 134 -14.40 -2.45 29.89
N ARG A 135 -15.28 -2.33 28.87
CA ARG A 135 -16.53 -3.11 28.82
C ARG A 135 -16.25 -4.62 28.75
N LEU A 136 -15.28 -5.03 27.96
CA LEU A 136 -14.87 -6.42 27.84
C LEU A 136 -14.36 -6.99 29.16
N ILE A 137 -13.47 -6.27 29.87
CA ILE A 137 -12.94 -6.73 31.17
C ILE A 137 -14.07 -6.88 32.20
N ILE A 138 -14.97 -5.90 32.31
CA ILE A 138 -16.12 -6.01 33.22
C ILE A 138 -16.99 -7.21 32.82
N SER A 139 -17.29 -7.38 31.52
CA SER A 139 -18.08 -8.53 31.06
C SER A 139 -17.40 -9.87 31.39
N LEU A 140 -16.08 -9.98 31.24
CA LEU A 140 -15.33 -11.20 31.56
C LEU A 140 -15.31 -11.52 33.04
N ILE A 141 -15.15 -10.51 33.91
CA ILE A 141 -15.16 -10.67 35.37
C ILE A 141 -16.47 -11.33 35.87
N PHE A 142 -17.61 -10.98 35.29
CA PHE A 142 -18.90 -11.55 35.64
C PHE A 142 -19.29 -12.79 34.84
N MET A 143 -18.83 -12.88 33.56
CA MET A 143 -19.13 -14.02 32.69
C MET A 143 -18.42 -15.30 33.14
N VAL A 144 -17.14 -15.22 33.56
CA VAL A 144 -16.37 -16.41 33.97
C VAL A 144 -17.01 -17.13 35.14
N PRO A 145 -17.34 -16.47 36.29
CA PRO A 145 -18.05 -17.13 37.36
C PRO A 145 -19.46 -17.59 36.96
N LEU A 146 -20.19 -16.81 36.16
CA LEU A 146 -21.51 -17.19 35.64
C LEU A 146 -21.41 -18.52 34.86
N PHE A 147 -20.45 -18.60 33.92
CA PHE A 147 -20.20 -19.79 33.11
C PHE A 147 -19.75 -20.98 33.95
N TYR A 148 -18.86 -20.76 34.93
CA TYR A 148 -18.42 -21.79 35.87
C TYR A 148 -19.59 -22.38 36.68
N ILE A 149 -20.45 -21.54 37.19
CA ILE A 149 -21.62 -21.97 38.00
C ILE A 149 -22.66 -22.66 37.13
N SER A 150 -22.92 -22.15 35.90
CA SER A 150 -23.90 -22.72 34.96
C SER A 150 -23.46 -24.10 34.43
N MET A 151 -22.19 -24.19 33.96
CA MET A 151 -21.69 -25.44 33.37
C MET A 151 -21.16 -26.46 34.35
N GLY A 152 -20.87 -26.01 35.59
CA GLY A 152 -20.32 -26.86 36.64
C GLY A 152 -21.18 -28.08 36.95
N HIS A 153 -22.49 -27.97 36.89
CA HIS A 153 -23.42 -29.08 37.00
C HIS A 153 -23.25 -30.13 35.90
N MET A 154 -23.01 -29.67 34.68
CA MET A 154 -22.97 -30.56 33.50
C MET A 154 -21.59 -31.27 33.40
N PHE A 155 -20.51 -30.60 33.79
CA PHE A 155 -19.14 -31.12 33.71
C PHE A 155 -18.62 -31.71 35.06
N GLY A 156 -19.43 -31.72 36.11
CA GLY A 156 -19.04 -32.25 37.42
C GLY A 156 -17.94 -31.43 38.10
N TRP A 157 -17.85 -30.11 37.83
CA TRP A 157 -16.90 -29.25 38.50
C TRP A 157 -17.22 -29.05 39.96
N PRO A 158 -16.22 -28.80 40.82
CA PRO A 158 -16.47 -28.59 42.24
C PRO A 158 -17.30 -27.33 42.48
N LEU A 159 -18.58 -27.48 42.78
CA LEU A 159 -19.49 -26.40 43.16
C LEU A 159 -19.77 -26.44 44.65
N PRO A 160 -19.95 -25.29 45.32
CA PRO A 160 -20.45 -25.22 46.69
C PRO A 160 -21.76 -25.93 46.81
N SER A 161 -21.98 -26.62 47.97
CA SER A 161 -23.16 -27.47 48.22
C SER A 161 -24.50 -26.70 48.13
N PHE A 162 -24.49 -25.42 48.36
CA PHE A 162 -25.70 -24.56 48.26
C PHE A 162 -26.13 -24.27 46.80
N PHE A 163 -25.36 -24.70 45.80
CA PHE A 163 -25.75 -24.68 44.38
C PHE A 163 -26.21 -26.06 43.90
N LEU A 164 -26.02 -27.12 44.66
CA LEU A 164 -26.29 -28.47 44.28
C LEU A 164 -27.68 -28.94 44.80
N GLY A 165 -28.36 -29.76 43.99
CA GLY A 165 -29.67 -30.34 44.33
C GLY A 165 -30.88 -29.50 43.88
N PRO A 166 -32.01 -30.14 43.64
CA PRO A 166 -33.25 -29.47 43.14
C PRO A 166 -33.79 -28.44 44.14
N GLU A 167 -33.51 -28.59 45.45
CA GLU A 167 -33.92 -27.68 46.51
C GLU A 167 -33.22 -26.30 46.36
N ASN A 168 -31.99 -26.30 45.86
CA ASN A 168 -31.18 -25.12 45.72
C ASN A 168 -31.25 -24.50 44.31
N ALA A 169 -32.01 -25.11 43.37
CA ALA A 169 -32.12 -24.66 42.00
C ALA A 169 -32.52 -23.18 41.86
N MET A 170 -33.34 -22.67 42.79
CA MET A 170 -33.76 -21.26 42.81
C MET A 170 -32.62 -20.34 43.18
N VAL A 171 -31.77 -20.69 44.17
CA VAL A 171 -30.58 -19.91 44.54
C VAL A 171 -29.58 -19.89 43.41
N TRP A 172 -29.37 -21.03 42.76
CA TRP A 172 -28.51 -21.18 41.59
C TRP A 172 -28.99 -20.28 40.43
N ALA A 173 -30.29 -20.35 40.03
CA ALA A 173 -30.86 -19.54 38.97
C ALA A 173 -30.80 -18.02 39.26
N LEU A 174 -31.11 -17.62 40.50
CA LEU A 174 -31.04 -16.22 40.91
C LEU A 174 -29.59 -15.70 40.86
N THR A 175 -28.60 -16.51 41.26
CA THR A 175 -27.19 -16.15 41.20
C THR A 175 -26.74 -15.90 39.76
N LEU A 176 -27.16 -16.76 38.82
CA LEU A 176 -26.87 -16.56 37.40
C LEU A 176 -27.49 -15.26 36.86
N PHE A 177 -28.72 -14.94 37.27
CA PHE A 177 -29.37 -13.70 36.89
C PHE A 177 -28.65 -12.47 37.45
N VAL A 178 -28.27 -12.49 38.73
CA VAL A 178 -27.54 -11.38 39.37
C VAL A 178 -26.17 -11.15 38.68
N LEU A 179 -25.46 -12.21 38.30
CA LEU A 179 -24.20 -12.12 37.56
C LEU A 179 -24.39 -11.61 36.12
N LEU A 180 -25.54 -11.83 35.49
CA LEU A 180 -25.87 -11.31 34.18
C LEU A 180 -26.13 -9.80 34.18
N ILE A 181 -26.70 -9.22 35.23
CA ILE A 181 -27.08 -7.80 35.29
C ILE A 181 -25.92 -6.85 34.95
N PRO A 182 -24.72 -6.95 35.54
CA PRO A 182 -23.60 -6.07 35.16
C PRO A 182 -23.23 -6.18 33.69
N ILE A 183 -23.30 -7.40 33.10
CA ILE A 183 -22.99 -7.63 31.67
C ILE A 183 -24.01 -6.91 30.79
N LEU A 184 -25.32 -6.97 31.14
CA LEU A 184 -26.39 -6.26 30.45
C LEU A 184 -26.20 -4.74 30.53
N CYS A 185 -25.89 -4.21 31.75
CA CYS A 185 -25.70 -2.77 31.96
C CYS A 185 -24.54 -2.21 31.14
N VAL A 186 -23.38 -2.87 31.17
CA VAL A 186 -22.18 -2.41 30.45
C VAL A 186 -22.37 -2.50 28.92
N ASN A 187 -23.15 -3.46 28.44
CA ASN A 187 -23.44 -3.69 27.03
C ASN A 187 -24.81 -3.14 26.58
N PHE A 188 -25.47 -2.29 27.39
CA PHE A 188 -26.77 -1.73 27.07
C PHE A 188 -26.84 -0.96 25.75
N LYS A 189 -25.69 -0.50 25.26
CA LYS A 189 -25.56 0.14 23.94
C LYS A 189 -26.14 -0.73 22.80
N PHE A 190 -25.93 -2.06 22.84
CA PHE A 190 -26.47 -2.96 21.83
C PHE A 190 -28.00 -2.97 21.81
N PHE A 191 -28.63 -2.97 22.96
CA PHE A 191 -30.10 -2.91 23.08
C PHE A 191 -30.66 -1.58 22.60
N ARG A 192 -30.06 -0.46 23.06
CA ARG A 192 -30.51 0.88 22.68
C ARG A 192 -30.44 1.11 21.17
N VAL A 193 -29.29 0.77 20.54
CA VAL A 193 -29.08 0.94 19.09
C VAL A 193 -29.88 -0.07 18.28
N GLY A 194 -29.89 -1.34 18.71
CA GLY A 194 -30.58 -2.42 18.01
C GLY A 194 -32.10 -2.25 17.98
N PHE A 195 -32.75 -1.95 19.11
CA PHE A 195 -34.19 -1.71 19.12
C PHE A 195 -34.58 -0.41 18.42
N ARG A 196 -33.79 0.66 18.55
CA ARG A 196 -34.04 1.89 17.79
C ARG A 196 -33.99 1.63 16.27
N ALA A 197 -33.05 0.81 15.80
CA ALA A 197 -32.95 0.43 14.38
C ALA A 197 -34.16 -0.42 13.94
N LEU A 198 -34.66 -1.33 14.78
CA LEU A 198 -35.87 -2.12 14.50
C LEU A 198 -37.11 -1.25 14.36
N ILE A 199 -37.34 -0.32 15.32
CA ILE A 199 -38.47 0.62 15.30
C ILE A 199 -38.48 1.46 14.02
N HIS A 200 -37.32 1.83 13.50
CA HIS A 200 -37.21 2.60 12.26
C HIS A 200 -37.15 1.73 10.99
N ALA A 201 -37.58 0.45 11.06
CA ALA A 201 -37.60 -0.53 9.95
C ALA A 201 -36.24 -0.63 9.21
N SER A 202 -35.15 -0.59 9.97
CA SER A 202 -33.78 -0.60 9.47
C SER A 202 -32.91 -1.48 10.36
N PRO A 203 -33.25 -2.76 10.51
CA PRO A 203 -32.53 -3.66 11.37
C PRO A 203 -31.04 -3.74 10.96
N ASN A 204 -30.17 -3.72 11.94
CA ASN A 204 -28.73 -3.81 11.79
C ASN A 204 -28.17 -4.97 12.63
N MET A 205 -26.84 -5.08 12.68
CA MET A 205 -26.17 -6.09 13.49
C MET A 205 -26.56 -6.03 14.97
N ASP A 206 -26.64 -4.82 15.55
CA ASP A 206 -27.00 -4.64 16.95
C ASP A 206 -28.44 -5.10 17.21
N SER A 207 -29.32 -5.06 16.19
CA SER A 207 -30.68 -5.61 16.25
C SER A 207 -30.70 -7.13 16.45
N LEU A 208 -29.81 -7.87 15.76
CA LEU A 208 -29.71 -9.33 15.91
C LEU A 208 -29.23 -9.70 17.33
N ILE A 209 -28.23 -8.95 17.82
CA ILE A 209 -27.68 -9.12 19.17
C ILE A 209 -28.76 -8.82 20.22
N ALA A 210 -29.46 -7.71 20.07
CA ALA A 210 -30.52 -7.29 21.00
C ALA A 210 -31.70 -8.28 21.05
N LEU A 211 -32.10 -8.83 19.88
CA LEU A 211 -33.14 -9.86 19.78
C LEU A 211 -32.69 -11.16 20.44
N GLY A 212 -31.49 -11.66 20.09
CA GLY A 212 -30.98 -12.93 20.61
C GLY A 212 -30.72 -12.91 22.11
N SER A 213 -29.94 -11.95 22.60
CA SER A 213 -29.65 -11.82 24.05
C SER A 213 -30.87 -11.36 24.85
N GLY A 214 -31.75 -10.52 24.26
CA GLY A 214 -32.99 -10.10 24.87
C GLY A 214 -33.97 -11.23 25.02
N ALA A 215 -34.17 -12.06 23.99
CA ALA A 215 -35.04 -13.25 24.06
C ALA A 215 -34.53 -14.25 25.10
N SER A 216 -33.19 -14.50 25.14
CA SER A 216 -32.59 -15.37 26.15
C SER A 216 -32.85 -14.85 27.60
N THR A 217 -32.69 -13.55 27.80
CA THR A 217 -32.87 -12.92 29.10
C THR A 217 -34.36 -12.95 29.53
N LEU A 218 -35.28 -12.61 28.61
CA LEU A 218 -36.71 -12.59 28.89
C LEU A 218 -37.24 -14.00 29.17
N TYR A 219 -36.78 -14.99 28.39
CA TYR A 219 -37.18 -16.39 28.67
C TYR A 219 -36.60 -16.87 30.01
N GLY A 220 -35.33 -16.58 30.31
CA GLY A 220 -34.75 -16.94 31.60
C GLY A 220 -35.48 -16.29 32.78
N LEU A 221 -35.96 -15.06 32.63
CA LEU A 221 -36.77 -14.38 33.66
C LEU A 221 -38.15 -15.07 33.79
N TYR A 222 -38.80 -15.43 32.66
CA TYR A 222 -40.03 -16.22 32.69
C TYR A 222 -39.82 -17.57 33.37
N ALA A 223 -38.77 -18.30 33.06
CA ALA A 223 -38.43 -19.56 33.69
C ALA A 223 -38.18 -19.39 35.21
N LEU A 224 -37.52 -18.30 35.63
CA LEU A 224 -37.32 -17.97 37.05
C LEU A 224 -38.66 -17.76 37.80
N PHE A 225 -39.62 -17.06 37.17
CA PHE A 225 -40.97 -16.92 37.75
C PHE A 225 -41.70 -18.28 37.83
N GLN A 226 -41.60 -19.14 36.85
CA GLN A 226 -42.18 -20.48 36.87
C GLN A 226 -41.54 -21.35 37.95
N MET A 227 -40.23 -21.31 38.10
CA MET A 227 -39.51 -21.99 39.17
C MET A 227 -40.00 -21.54 40.56
N ALA A 228 -40.17 -20.23 40.76
CA ALA A 228 -40.72 -19.68 42.01
C ALA A 228 -42.13 -20.16 42.28
N PHE A 229 -43.00 -20.20 41.27
CA PHE A 229 -44.37 -20.72 41.36
C PHE A 229 -44.37 -22.19 41.74
N TYR A 230 -43.64 -23.06 41.04
CA TYR A 230 -43.63 -24.50 41.33
C TYR A 230 -42.93 -24.86 42.62
N ALA A 231 -41.91 -24.11 43.01
CA ALA A 231 -41.27 -24.25 44.34
C ALA A 231 -42.24 -23.97 45.46
N GLY A 232 -43.09 -22.93 45.34
CA GLY A 232 -44.16 -22.61 46.31
C GLY A 232 -45.25 -23.70 46.40
N HIS A 233 -45.40 -24.54 45.36
CA HIS A 233 -46.36 -25.67 45.34
C HIS A 233 -45.68 -27.04 45.64
N GLY A 234 -44.40 -27.06 45.99
CA GLY A 234 -43.67 -28.29 46.34
C GLY A 234 -43.34 -29.22 45.17
N ASN A 235 -43.47 -28.76 43.93
CA ASN A 235 -43.17 -29.54 42.73
C ASN A 235 -41.73 -29.33 42.24
N LEU A 236 -40.78 -30.01 42.86
CA LEU A 236 -39.34 -29.91 42.62
C LEU A 236 -38.94 -30.44 41.26
N GLU A 237 -39.69 -31.37 40.63
CA GLU A 237 -39.43 -31.90 39.30
C GLU A 237 -39.59 -30.82 38.23
N GLN A 238 -40.68 -30.04 38.31
CA GLN A 238 -40.92 -28.92 37.41
C GLN A 238 -39.92 -27.78 37.64
N VAL A 239 -39.52 -27.53 38.87
CA VAL A 239 -38.44 -26.54 39.18
C VAL A 239 -37.17 -26.94 38.50
N HIS A 240 -36.75 -28.22 38.54
CA HIS A 240 -35.57 -28.72 37.90
C HIS A 240 -35.67 -28.63 36.37
N GLY A 241 -36.83 -28.94 35.78
CA GLY A 241 -37.07 -28.82 34.31
C GLY A 241 -36.84 -27.39 33.81
N TYR A 242 -37.35 -26.37 34.52
CA TYR A 242 -37.10 -24.97 34.13
C TYR A 242 -35.66 -24.53 34.40
N ALA A 243 -35.02 -25.04 35.46
CA ALA A 243 -33.65 -24.72 35.81
C ALA A 243 -32.67 -25.10 34.66
N MET A 244 -32.90 -26.26 34.01
CA MET A 244 -32.05 -26.74 32.92
C MET A 244 -32.13 -25.87 31.63
N ASN A 245 -33.10 -24.97 31.51
CA ASN A 245 -33.38 -24.18 30.33
C ASN A 245 -33.39 -22.66 30.57
N LEU A 246 -32.51 -22.13 31.43
CA LEU A 246 -32.56 -20.72 31.83
C LEU A 246 -32.01 -19.74 30.78
N TYR A 247 -31.02 -20.12 29.95
CA TYR A 247 -30.37 -19.34 28.91
C TYR A 247 -29.69 -18.03 29.36
N PHE A 248 -29.51 -17.80 30.68
CA PHE A 248 -28.77 -16.64 31.17
C PHE A 248 -27.30 -16.66 30.77
N GLU A 249 -26.67 -17.84 30.78
CA GLU A 249 -25.30 -18.03 30.26
C GLU A 249 -25.20 -17.74 28.77
N SER A 250 -26.23 -18.10 28.00
CA SER A 250 -26.28 -17.81 26.57
C SER A 250 -26.30 -16.29 26.30
N ALA A 251 -27.15 -15.55 27.06
CA ALA A 251 -27.19 -14.09 26.97
C ALA A 251 -25.85 -13.44 27.36
N ALA A 252 -25.21 -13.91 28.44
CA ALA A 252 -23.91 -13.43 28.92
C ALA A 252 -22.81 -13.69 27.91
N MET A 253 -22.74 -14.91 27.35
CA MET A 253 -21.77 -15.32 26.37
C MET A 253 -21.91 -14.55 25.04
N ILE A 254 -23.14 -14.40 24.53
CA ILE A 254 -23.41 -13.62 23.32
C ILE A 254 -22.85 -12.21 23.47
N LEU A 255 -23.21 -11.50 24.55
CA LEU A 255 -22.76 -10.11 24.77
C LEU A 255 -21.24 -10.01 24.96
N THR A 256 -20.65 -10.94 25.72
CA THR A 256 -19.23 -10.91 26.04
C THR A 256 -18.37 -11.26 24.81
N LEU A 257 -18.71 -12.34 24.07
CA LEU A 257 -17.96 -12.77 22.89
C LEU A 257 -18.09 -11.76 21.73
N ILE A 258 -19.26 -11.15 21.56
CA ILE A 258 -19.41 -10.08 20.58
C ILE A 258 -18.59 -8.85 20.95
N THR A 259 -18.53 -8.51 22.26
CA THR A 259 -17.68 -7.41 22.75
C THR A 259 -16.20 -7.73 22.55
N LEU A 260 -15.79 -8.99 22.72
CA LEU A 260 -14.45 -9.48 22.40
C LEU A 260 -14.16 -9.32 20.89
N GLY A 261 -15.08 -9.77 20.03
CA GLY A 261 -14.95 -9.58 18.57
C GLY A 261 -14.81 -8.10 18.19
N LYS A 262 -15.58 -7.21 18.81
CA LYS A 262 -15.48 -5.76 18.62
C LYS A 262 -14.16 -5.18 19.15
N TYR A 263 -13.60 -5.72 20.19
CA TYR A 263 -12.27 -5.32 20.68
C TYR A 263 -11.18 -5.68 19.65
N PHE A 264 -11.20 -6.91 19.10
CA PHE A 264 -10.24 -7.30 18.06
C PHE A 264 -10.42 -6.47 16.78
N GLU A 265 -11.66 -6.15 16.42
CA GLU A 265 -11.97 -5.24 15.30
C GLU A 265 -11.34 -3.86 15.54
N ALA A 266 -11.55 -3.26 16.70
CA ALA A 266 -11.00 -1.94 17.03
C ALA A 266 -9.46 -1.94 17.10
N ARG A 267 -8.86 -3.02 17.64
CA ARG A 267 -7.41 -3.21 17.66
C ARG A 267 -6.81 -3.34 16.25
N ALA A 268 -7.48 -4.07 15.37
CA ALA A 268 -7.05 -4.25 13.99
C ALA A 268 -7.12 -2.94 13.18
N LYS A 269 -8.21 -2.18 13.36
CA LYS A 269 -8.36 -0.84 12.77
C LYS A 269 -7.21 0.08 13.17
N GLY A 270 -6.79 0.09 14.45
CA GLY A 270 -5.63 0.87 14.90
C GLY A 270 -4.34 0.49 14.17
N LYS A 271 -4.04 -0.81 14.05
CA LYS A 271 -2.82 -1.28 13.35
C LYS A 271 -2.79 -0.94 11.85
N THR A 272 -3.93 -0.80 11.19
CA THR A 272 -3.97 -0.43 9.77
C THR A 272 -3.69 1.06 9.54
N THR A 273 -3.95 1.90 10.52
CA THR A 273 -3.66 3.35 10.49
C THR A 273 -2.19 3.66 10.75
N ASP A 274 -1.44 2.75 11.38
CA ASP A 274 -0.02 2.93 11.72
C ASP A 274 0.86 3.21 10.49
N SER A 275 0.56 2.65 9.32
CA SER A 275 1.34 2.89 8.09
C SER A 275 1.23 4.33 7.58
N ILE A 276 0.10 4.99 7.78
CA ILE A 276 -0.09 6.41 7.44
C ILE A 276 0.60 7.28 8.49
N SER A 277 0.49 6.89 9.77
CA SER A 277 1.19 7.61 10.85
C SER A 277 2.72 7.56 10.69
N GLN A 278 3.27 6.45 10.21
CA GLN A 278 4.70 6.33 9.91
C GLN A 278 5.17 7.33 8.84
N LEU A 279 4.38 7.57 7.79
CA LEU A 279 4.69 8.60 6.79
C LEU A 279 4.67 10.01 7.39
N MET A 280 3.76 10.27 8.33
CA MET A 280 3.67 11.57 9.01
C MET A 280 4.80 11.80 10.04
N ASP A 281 5.29 10.72 10.65
CA ASP A 281 6.38 10.79 11.63
C ASP A 281 7.76 11.06 10.97
N LEU A 282 7.86 11.01 9.63
CA LEU A 282 9.07 11.39 8.88
C LEU A 282 9.35 12.88 8.91
N SER A 283 8.33 13.72 9.05
CA SER A 283 8.53 15.18 9.14
C SER A 283 9.10 15.56 10.52
N PRO A 284 10.19 16.32 10.58
CA PRO A 284 10.73 16.81 11.85
C PRO A 284 9.72 17.73 12.54
N LYS A 285 9.72 17.71 13.87
CA LYS A 285 8.80 18.53 14.67
C LYS A 285 9.32 19.94 14.92
N GLN A 286 10.62 20.16 14.71
CA GLN A 286 11.32 21.41 14.98
C GLN A 286 12.18 21.80 13.78
N ALA A 287 12.39 23.09 13.57
CA ALA A 287 13.24 23.66 12.52
C ALA A 287 14.14 24.74 13.12
N LEU A 288 15.33 24.87 12.56
CA LEU A 288 16.27 25.91 12.96
C LEU A 288 16.10 27.14 12.05
N ARG A 289 15.41 28.16 12.55
CA ARG A 289 15.15 29.41 11.80
C ARG A 289 16.23 30.43 12.03
N LEU A 290 16.75 31.04 10.98
CA LEU A 290 17.73 32.09 11.00
C LEU A 290 17.05 33.47 10.93
N GLU A 291 17.04 34.21 12.05
CA GLU A 291 16.55 35.59 12.12
C GLU A 291 17.68 36.55 12.53
N ASN A 292 17.97 37.55 11.69
CA ASN A 292 19.01 38.55 11.96
C ASN A 292 20.41 37.97 12.33
N GLY A 293 20.76 36.81 11.74
CA GLY A 293 22.00 36.10 12.01
C GLY A 293 22.03 35.24 13.29
N VAL A 294 20.86 35.07 13.95
CA VAL A 294 20.70 34.22 15.15
C VAL A 294 19.88 33.01 14.81
N GLU A 295 20.42 31.82 15.10
CA GLU A 295 19.69 30.55 14.94
C GLU A 295 18.69 30.35 16.10
N THR A 296 17.43 30.21 15.80
CA THR A 296 16.36 29.99 16.79
C THR A 296 15.60 28.69 16.46
N LEU A 297 15.51 27.79 17.43
CA LEU A 297 14.75 26.54 17.30
C LEU A 297 13.26 26.86 17.42
N VAL A 298 12.48 26.56 16.38
CA VAL A 298 11.03 26.80 16.31
C VAL A 298 10.28 25.50 15.97
N ASP A 299 9.01 25.42 16.35
CA ASP A 299 8.13 24.33 15.89
C ASP A 299 7.91 24.48 14.36
N VAL A 300 8.01 23.39 13.59
CA VAL A 300 7.81 23.41 12.11
C VAL A 300 6.48 24.06 11.74
N ARG A 301 5.45 23.93 12.57
CA ARG A 301 4.14 24.56 12.35
C ARG A 301 4.16 26.10 12.38
N GLN A 302 5.21 26.70 12.93
CA GLN A 302 5.40 28.16 13.00
C GLN A 302 6.21 28.69 11.82
N VAL A 303 6.81 27.81 11.00
CA VAL A 303 7.58 28.19 9.80
C VAL A 303 6.59 28.76 8.76
N ARG A 304 6.97 29.89 8.16
CA ARG A 304 6.20 30.59 7.13
C ARG A 304 6.95 30.58 5.81
N VAL A 305 6.20 30.75 4.73
CA VAL A 305 6.78 30.96 3.39
C VAL A 305 7.69 32.18 3.42
N GLY A 306 8.95 32.00 2.96
CA GLY A 306 9.97 33.03 2.95
C GLY A 306 10.94 32.98 4.15
N ASP A 307 10.66 32.18 5.20
CA ASP A 307 11.59 32.01 6.32
C ASP A 307 12.87 31.34 5.83
N VAL A 308 14.01 31.76 6.41
CA VAL A 308 15.32 31.15 6.16
C VAL A 308 15.61 30.13 7.26
N LEU A 309 15.86 28.88 6.84
CA LEU A 309 16.10 27.75 7.72
C LEU A 309 17.53 27.23 7.52
N VAL A 310 18.15 26.76 8.59
CA VAL A 310 19.46 26.10 8.57
C VAL A 310 19.27 24.60 8.68
N VAL A 311 19.89 23.83 7.79
CA VAL A 311 19.88 22.37 7.81
C VAL A 311 21.29 21.84 7.90
N LYS A 312 21.59 21.13 8.98
CA LYS A 312 22.93 20.57 9.29
C LYS A 312 22.98 19.09 8.88
N ALA A 313 24.18 18.55 8.78
CA ALA A 313 24.38 17.12 8.52
C ALA A 313 23.68 16.25 9.60
N GLY A 314 22.95 15.24 9.18
CA GLY A 314 22.16 14.36 10.05
C GLY A 314 20.77 14.90 10.40
N GLU A 315 20.38 16.07 9.91
CA GLU A 315 19.05 16.64 10.15
C GLU A 315 18.12 16.41 8.96
N ALA A 316 16.83 16.14 9.27
CA ALA A 316 15.80 16.08 8.25
C ALA A 316 15.37 17.50 7.84
N ILE A 317 15.12 17.69 6.55
CA ILE A 317 14.65 18.95 5.98
C ILE A 317 13.22 19.23 6.48
N PRO A 318 12.96 20.41 7.10
CA PRO A 318 11.68 20.63 7.78
C PRO A 318 10.49 20.89 6.86
N VAL A 319 10.70 21.58 5.75
CA VAL A 319 9.66 21.99 4.77
C VAL A 319 10.28 22.05 3.36
N ASP A 320 9.45 22.18 2.33
CA ASP A 320 9.95 22.29 0.96
C ASP A 320 10.48 23.71 0.68
N GLY A 321 11.56 23.82 -0.09
CA GLY A 321 12.15 25.10 -0.39
C GLY A 321 13.35 25.05 -1.34
N VAL A 322 14.10 26.14 -1.39
CA VAL A 322 15.28 26.31 -2.25
C VAL A 322 16.50 26.65 -1.42
N VAL A 323 17.63 26.02 -1.72
CA VAL A 323 18.91 26.29 -1.08
C VAL A 323 19.39 27.69 -1.44
N LEU A 324 19.74 28.50 -0.44
CA LEU A 324 20.28 29.85 -0.61
C LEU A 324 21.81 29.86 -0.61
N GLU A 325 22.44 29.23 0.39
CA GLU A 325 23.89 29.21 0.60
C GLU A 325 24.32 27.84 1.14
N GLY A 326 25.55 27.45 0.85
CA GLY A 326 26.13 26.19 1.28
C GLY A 326 25.90 25.07 0.30
N GLN A 327 26.28 23.86 0.71
CA GLN A 327 26.00 22.61 -0.05
C GLN A 327 25.87 21.45 0.91
N GLY A 328 25.05 20.49 0.53
CA GLY A 328 24.83 19.26 1.28
C GLY A 328 24.50 18.10 0.36
N SER A 329 24.71 16.89 0.84
CA SER A 329 24.24 15.66 0.15
C SER A 329 22.96 15.20 0.84
N VAL A 330 21.87 15.17 0.10
CA VAL A 330 20.53 14.89 0.63
C VAL A 330 20.06 13.51 0.16
N ASP A 331 19.72 12.66 1.10
CA ASP A 331 19.05 11.38 0.85
C ASP A 331 17.56 11.66 0.68
N GLU A 332 17.10 11.54 -0.56
CA GLU A 332 15.70 11.72 -0.94
C GLU A 332 14.96 10.38 -1.07
N SER A 333 15.59 9.26 -0.70
CA SER A 333 15.05 7.90 -0.89
C SER A 333 13.66 7.68 -0.30
N VAL A 334 13.34 8.36 0.79
CA VAL A 334 12.03 8.29 1.45
C VAL A 334 10.90 8.85 0.58
N ILE A 335 11.20 9.84 -0.27
CA ILE A 335 10.23 10.52 -1.14
C ILE A 335 10.38 10.00 -2.58
N THR A 336 11.60 10.01 -3.13
CA THR A 336 11.86 9.63 -4.53
C THR A 336 12.15 8.15 -4.72
N GLY A 337 12.55 7.44 -3.64
CA GLY A 337 12.98 6.04 -3.69
C GLY A 337 14.36 5.81 -4.29
N GLU A 338 15.07 6.87 -4.67
CA GLU A 338 16.44 6.79 -5.18
C GLU A 338 17.42 6.68 -4.01
N SER A 339 18.19 5.58 -3.98
CA SER A 339 19.07 5.27 -2.85
C SER A 339 20.38 6.10 -2.83
N LEU A 340 20.71 6.79 -3.92
CA LEU A 340 21.92 7.61 -4.00
C LEU A 340 21.62 9.03 -3.52
N PRO A 341 22.33 9.53 -2.50
CA PRO A 341 22.18 10.91 -2.05
C PRO A 341 22.52 11.92 -3.14
N VAL A 342 21.67 12.93 -3.30
CA VAL A 342 21.80 13.97 -4.33
C VAL A 342 22.49 15.19 -3.74
N THR A 343 23.54 15.69 -4.42
CA THR A 343 24.21 16.92 -3.99
C THR A 343 23.35 18.13 -4.31
N LYS A 344 22.96 18.89 -3.29
CA LYS A 344 22.22 20.15 -3.38
C LYS A 344 23.16 21.32 -3.18
N ARG A 345 23.03 22.34 -4.05
CA ARG A 345 23.82 23.60 -4.03
C ARG A 345 22.87 24.78 -4.09
N ALA A 346 23.43 26.00 -3.93
CA ALA A 346 22.61 27.20 -4.06
C ALA A 346 21.77 27.19 -5.35
N GLY A 347 20.47 27.47 -5.22
CA GLY A 347 19.45 27.36 -6.29
C GLY A 347 18.83 25.99 -6.50
N SER A 348 19.30 24.93 -5.82
CA SER A 348 18.66 23.60 -5.88
C SER A 348 17.40 23.55 -5.02
N SER A 349 16.33 22.91 -5.52
CA SER A 349 15.14 22.61 -4.72
C SER A 349 15.41 21.47 -3.73
N VAL A 350 14.81 21.55 -2.56
CA VAL A 350 14.88 20.54 -1.49
C VAL A 350 13.49 20.23 -0.97
N THR A 351 13.24 18.97 -0.65
CA THR A 351 11.92 18.47 -0.23
C THR A 351 11.91 18.17 1.26
N GLY A 352 10.87 18.56 1.95
CA GLY A 352 10.66 18.27 3.37
C GLY A 352 10.64 16.77 3.67
N ALA A 353 11.07 16.40 4.88
CA ALA A 353 11.21 15.02 5.37
C ALA A 353 12.35 14.20 4.72
N THR A 354 13.14 14.75 3.81
CA THR A 354 14.38 14.14 3.31
C THR A 354 15.55 14.42 4.25
N LEU A 355 16.60 13.61 4.24
CA LEU A 355 17.68 13.65 5.21
C LEU A 355 18.96 14.27 4.62
N ASN A 356 19.48 15.34 5.21
CA ASN A 356 20.79 15.83 4.84
C ASN A 356 21.89 14.93 5.46
N THR A 357 22.55 14.13 4.64
CA THR A 357 23.56 13.16 5.10
C THR A 357 24.93 13.78 5.35
N SER A 358 25.29 14.84 4.61
CA SER A 358 26.57 15.50 4.75
C SER A 358 26.53 16.98 4.31
N GLY A 359 27.43 17.81 4.87
CA GLY A 359 27.44 19.22 4.60
C GLY A 359 26.38 20.00 5.39
N TRP A 360 26.26 21.28 5.12
CA TRP A 360 25.24 22.17 5.67
C TRP A 360 24.80 23.18 4.62
N PHE A 361 23.57 23.63 4.72
CA PHE A 361 23.04 24.69 3.85
C PHE A 361 21.97 25.52 4.56
N THR A 362 21.77 26.73 4.08
CA THR A 362 20.59 27.52 4.40
C THR A 362 19.58 27.38 3.26
N MET A 363 18.29 27.30 3.58
CA MET A 363 17.22 27.21 2.61
C MET A 363 16.13 28.24 2.89
N ARG A 364 15.46 28.71 1.83
CA ARG A 364 14.23 29.50 1.95
C ARG A 364 13.02 28.59 1.83
N ALA A 365 12.13 28.64 2.81
CA ALA A 365 10.86 27.91 2.77
C ALA A 365 9.95 28.44 1.65
N GLU A 366 9.50 27.57 0.74
CA GLU A 366 8.58 27.92 -0.35
C GLU A 366 7.20 27.32 -0.14
N HIS A 367 7.11 26.06 0.33
CA HIS A 367 5.87 25.41 0.68
C HIS A 367 5.90 24.93 2.12
N VAL A 368 4.87 25.27 2.89
CA VAL A 368 4.80 24.97 4.33
C VAL A 368 3.45 24.31 4.69
N GLY A 369 3.44 23.54 5.75
CA GLY A 369 2.23 22.96 6.31
C GLY A 369 1.50 22.01 5.35
N SER A 370 0.27 22.35 4.92
CA SER A 370 -0.57 21.52 4.02
C SER A 370 -0.09 21.49 2.57
N ASP A 371 0.78 22.41 2.20
CA ASP A 371 1.18 22.62 0.81
C ASP A 371 2.51 21.93 0.48
N THR A 372 3.14 21.26 1.47
CA THR A 372 4.34 20.44 1.26
C THR A 372 4.01 19.17 0.47
N VAL A 373 5.01 18.66 -0.27
CA VAL A 373 4.92 17.41 -1.04
C VAL A 373 4.49 16.25 -0.13
N LEU A 374 5.10 16.12 1.06
CA LEU A 374 4.74 15.07 2.03
C LEU A 374 3.26 15.21 2.46
N ALA A 375 2.78 16.41 2.74
CA ALA A 375 1.37 16.63 3.08
C ALA A 375 0.43 16.26 1.92
N GLY A 376 0.85 16.52 0.67
CA GLY A 376 0.16 16.09 -0.54
C GLY A 376 0.05 14.55 -0.63
N ILE A 377 1.14 13.84 -0.37
CA ILE A 377 1.18 12.36 -0.33
C ILE A 377 0.22 11.83 0.74
N VAL A 378 0.29 12.36 1.97
CA VAL A 378 -0.60 11.96 3.08
C VAL A 378 -2.07 12.21 2.71
N ARG A 379 -2.38 13.34 2.09
CA ARG A 379 -3.74 13.68 1.62
C ARG A 379 -4.24 12.69 0.57
N LEU A 380 -3.44 12.33 -0.42
CA LEU A 380 -3.82 11.33 -1.44
C LEU A 380 -4.12 9.96 -0.81
N VAL A 381 -3.28 9.49 0.13
CA VAL A 381 -3.54 8.22 0.84
C VAL A 381 -4.81 8.32 1.69
N ASP A 382 -5.09 9.48 2.29
CA ASP A 382 -6.30 9.72 3.05
C ASP A 382 -7.56 9.75 2.17
N GLU A 383 -7.51 10.38 1.00
CA GLU A 383 -8.58 10.37 -0.01
C GLU A 383 -8.84 8.96 -0.55
N ALA A 384 -7.77 8.19 -0.87
CA ALA A 384 -7.88 6.81 -1.33
C ALA A 384 -8.62 5.93 -0.32
N THR A 385 -8.25 6.05 0.96
CA THR A 385 -8.89 5.26 2.03
C THR A 385 -10.28 5.76 2.42
N SER A 386 -10.66 6.97 2.01
CA SER A 386 -11.96 7.56 2.27
C SER A 386 -12.99 7.23 1.19
N SER A 387 -12.53 6.95 -0.03
CA SER A 387 -13.39 6.59 -1.16
C SER A 387 -13.89 5.15 -1.07
N LYS A 388 -15.06 4.86 -1.64
CA LYS A 388 -15.65 3.50 -1.67
C LYS A 388 -15.47 2.86 -3.03
N ALA A 389 -14.86 1.68 -3.05
CA ALA A 389 -14.80 0.83 -4.25
C ALA A 389 -16.19 0.30 -4.66
N PRO A 390 -16.45 0.03 -5.96
CA PRO A 390 -17.67 -0.61 -6.43
C PRO A 390 -18.00 -1.92 -5.70
N ILE A 391 -17.01 -2.76 -5.44
CA ILE A 391 -17.17 -4.01 -4.68
C ILE A 391 -17.64 -3.77 -3.22
N GLU A 392 -17.24 -2.66 -2.60
CA GLU A 392 -17.70 -2.28 -1.27
C GLU A 392 -19.18 -1.85 -1.29
N LYS A 393 -19.59 -1.07 -2.28
CA LYS A 393 -20.98 -0.69 -2.48
C LYS A 393 -21.88 -1.92 -2.66
N LEU A 394 -21.39 -2.96 -3.36
CA LEU A 394 -22.09 -4.23 -3.51
C LEU A 394 -22.21 -4.98 -2.18
N ALA A 395 -21.13 -5.06 -1.40
CA ALA A 395 -21.14 -5.68 -0.07
C ALA A 395 -22.09 -4.96 0.90
N ASP A 396 -22.13 -3.62 0.86
CA ASP A 396 -23.07 -2.81 1.65
C ASP A 396 -24.54 -3.10 1.27
N LYS A 397 -24.82 -3.24 -0.02
CA LYS A 397 -26.17 -3.59 -0.52
C LYS A 397 -26.60 -4.98 -0.04
N ILE A 398 -25.71 -5.96 -0.13
CA ILE A 398 -25.95 -7.32 0.36
C ILE A 398 -26.23 -7.29 1.86
N SER A 399 -25.40 -6.62 2.65
CA SER A 399 -25.55 -6.47 4.10
C SER A 399 -26.91 -5.86 4.50
N GLY A 400 -27.39 -4.87 3.75
CA GLY A 400 -28.68 -4.22 4.02
C GLY A 400 -29.91 -5.13 3.81
N VAL A 401 -29.82 -6.15 2.94
CA VAL A 401 -30.89 -7.13 2.70
C VAL A 401 -30.74 -8.35 3.62
N PHE A 402 -29.51 -8.69 3.98
CA PHE A 402 -29.19 -9.90 4.73
C PHE A 402 -29.83 -9.92 6.13
N VAL A 403 -29.77 -8.84 6.88
CA VAL A 403 -30.30 -8.79 8.26
C VAL A 403 -31.82 -9.01 8.33
N PRO A 404 -32.67 -8.33 7.52
CA PRO A 404 -34.09 -8.65 7.45
C PRO A 404 -34.39 -10.11 7.08
N VAL A 405 -33.65 -10.67 6.12
CA VAL A 405 -33.81 -12.06 5.68
C VAL A 405 -33.52 -13.03 6.82
N VAL A 406 -32.44 -12.78 7.57
CA VAL A 406 -32.08 -13.61 8.73
C VAL A 406 -33.13 -13.57 9.83
N ILE A 407 -33.70 -12.41 10.13
CA ILE A 407 -34.81 -12.30 11.10
C ILE A 407 -36.00 -13.14 10.61
N GLY A 408 -36.31 -13.11 9.30
CA GLY A 408 -37.33 -13.95 8.71
C GLY A 408 -37.02 -15.44 8.85
N ILE A 409 -35.79 -15.88 8.57
CA ILE A 409 -35.34 -17.27 8.74
C ILE A 409 -35.47 -17.71 10.20
N ALA A 410 -35.04 -16.88 11.15
CA ALA A 410 -35.14 -17.21 12.57
C ALA A 410 -36.62 -17.38 13.02
N LEU A 411 -37.51 -16.52 12.54
CA LEU A 411 -38.96 -16.65 12.80
C LEU A 411 -39.52 -17.93 12.19
N VAL A 412 -39.19 -18.24 10.94
CA VAL A 412 -39.61 -19.48 10.28
C VAL A 412 -39.06 -20.69 11.05
N THR A 413 -37.78 -20.68 11.43
CA THR A 413 -37.18 -21.74 12.25
C THR A 413 -37.96 -21.96 13.54
N PHE A 414 -38.30 -20.91 14.26
CA PHE A 414 -39.09 -20.97 15.50
C PHE A 414 -40.46 -21.64 15.23
N ILE A 415 -41.20 -21.18 14.20
CA ILE A 415 -42.52 -21.69 13.85
C ILE A 415 -42.46 -23.17 13.44
N VAL A 416 -41.49 -23.57 12.62
CA VAL A 416 -41.32 -24.95 12.16
C VAL A 416 -41.05 -25.89 13.35
N TRP A 417 -40.14 -25.54 14.25
CA TRP A 417 -39.85 -26.35 15.43
C TRP A 417 -41.03 -26.43 16.39
N MET A 418 -41.77 -25.34 16.57
CA MET A 418 -43.02 -25.37 17.35
C MET A 418 -44.06 -26.29 16.70
N ALA A 419 -44.17 -26.28 15.36
CA ALA A 419 -45.10 -27.17 14.60
C ALA A 419 -44.70 -28.66 14.64
N LEU A 420 -43.40 -28.94 14.73
CA LEU A 420 -42.83 -30.28 14.88
C LEU A 420 -42.96 -30.82 16.33
N SER A 421 -43.72 -30.16 17.17
CA SER A 421 -43.97 -30.53 18.59
C SER A 421 -42.70 -30.48 19.47
N ALA A 422 -41.73 -29.63 19.11
CA ALA A 422 -40.60 -29.33 20.00
C ALA A 422 -41.06 -28.48 21.18
N GLU A 423 -40.41 -28.63 22.33
CA GLU A 423 -40.63 -27.75 23.45
C GLU A 423 -40.27 -26.31 23.12
N PHE A 424 -41.02 -25.34 23.66
CA PHE A 424 -40.79 -23.92 23.44
C PHE A 424 -39.32 -23.48 23.66
N PRO A 425 -38.59 -23.91 24.72
CA PRO A 425 -37.18 -23.60 24.91
C PRO A 425 -36.31 -24.06 23.74
N THR A 426 -36.55 -25.26 23.23
CA THR A 426 -35.77 -25.82 22.15
C THR A 426 -35.99 -25.04 20.85
N ALA A 427 -37.25 -24.75 20.47
CA ALA A 427 -37.58 -23.92 19.32
C ALA A 427 -36.96 -22.52 19.42
N LEU A 428 -36.97 -21.91 20.60
CA LEU A 428 -36.38 -20.61 20.87
C LEU A 428 -34.86 -20.66 20.75
N SER A 429 -34.20 -21.72 21.26
CA SER A 429 -32.74 -21.91 21.15
C SER A 429 -32.26 -21.96 19.70
N TYR A 430 -32.95 -22.69 18.82
CA TYR A 430 -32.64 -22.73 17.38
C TYR A 430 -32.81 -21.34 16.73
N ALA A 431 -33.91 -20.64 17.03
CA ALA A 431 -34.13 -19.30 16.49
C ALA A 431 -33.05 -18.31 16.95
N ILE A 432 -32.67 -18.34 18.24
CA ILE A 432 -31.59 -17.52 18.80
C ILE A 432 -30.25 -17.87 18.15
N SER A 433 -29.94 -19.16 17.96
CA SER A 433 -28.73 -19.62 17.27
C SER A 433 -28.65 -19.08 15.85
N VAL A 434 -29.75 -19.07 15.08
CA VAL A 434 -29.81 -18.47 13.75
C VAL A 434 -29.53 -16.97 13.82
N LEU A 435 -30.15 -16.23 14.74
CA LEU A 435 -29.93 -14.78 14.88
C LEU A 435 -28.46 -14.45 15.18
N VAL A 436 -27.84 -15.22 16.07
CA VAL A 436 -26.48 -14.96 16.55
C VAL A 436 -25.42 -15.32 15.49
N ILE A 437 -25.51 -16.51 14.89
CA ILE A 437 -24.52 -16.98 13.91
C ILE A 437 -24.50 -16.12 12.64
N SER A 438 -25.64 -15.53 12.31
CA SER A 438 -25.84 -14.80 11.06
C SER A 438 -25.34 -13.36 11.11
N CYS A 439 -24.62 -12.96 12.17
CA CYS A 439 -24.07 -11.59 12.20
C CYS A 439 -23.04 -11.39 11.10
N PRO A 440 -23.25 -10.44 10.16
CA PRO A 440 -22.31 -10.17 9.07
C PRO A 440 -21.16 -9.25 9.52
N CYS A 441 -20.59 -9.46 10.72
CA CYS A 441 -19.58 -8.58 11.31
C CYS A 441 -18.31 -8.50 10.45
N ALA A 442 -17.87 -9.63 9.92
CA ALA A 442 -16.67 -9.74 9.09
C ALA A 442 -16.86 -9.07 7.71
N LEU A 443 -18.09 -9.09 7.15
CA LEU A 443 -18.39 -8.54 5.82
C LEU A 443 -18.11 -7.02 5.75
N GLY A 444 -18.46 -6.28 6.79
CA GLY A 444 -18.24 -4.82 6.85
C GLY A 444 -16.76 -4.40 6.95
N LEU A 445 -15.87 -5.34 7.31
CA LEU A 445 -14.43 -5.09 7.43
C LEU A 445 -13.64 -5.63 6.24
N ALA A 446 -14.20 -6.57 5.49
CA ALA A 446 -13.52 -7.33 4.46
C ALA A 446 -12.84 -6.44 3.41
N THR A 447 -13.55 -5.44 2.89
CA THR A 447 -13.06 -4.54 1.85
C THR A 447 -12.23 -3.38 2.42
N PRO A 448 -12.73 -2.59 3.40
CA PRO A 448 -12.00 -1.40 3.83
C PRO A 448 -10.64 -1.70 4.47
N THR A 449 -10.53 -2.81 5.22
CA THR A 449 -9.24 -3.19 5.84
C THR A 449 -8.20 -3.58 4.79
N ALA A 450 -8.59 -4.37 3.78
CA ALA A 450 -7.68 -4.76 2.71
C ALA A 450 -7.26 -3.57 1.83
N LEU A 451 -8.20 -2.65 1.52
CA LEU A 451 -7.91 -1.41 0.82
C LEU A 451 -6.88 -0.56 1.57
N MET A 452 -7.11 -0.33 2.86
CA MET A 452 -6.22 0.50 3.70
C MET A 452 -4.81 -0.10 3.79
N VAL A 453 -4.69 -1.42 3.96
CA VAL A 453 -3.38 -2.09 3.98
C VAL A 453 -2.74 -2.06 2.59
N GLY A 454 -3.50 -2.28 1.53
CA GLY A 454 -3.02 -2.26 0.15
C GLY A 454 -2.53 -0.88 -0.29
N THR A 455 -3.33 0.18 -0.08
CA THR A 455 -2.94 1.56 -0.42
C THR A 455 -1.79 2.05 0.44
N GLY A 456 -1.78 1.74 1.75
CA GLY A 456 -0.65 2.07 2.63
C GLY A 456 0.63 1.35 2.22
N ARG A 457 0.55 0.08 1.78
CA ARG A 457 1.72 -0.64 1.26
C ARG A 457 2.18 -0.09 -0.09
N GLY A 458 1.24 0.35 -0.94
CA GLY A 458 1.55 1.09 -2.17
C GLY A 458 2.35 2.34 -1.89
N ALA A 459 1.86 3.20 -0.98
CA ALA A 459 2.50 4.46 -0.63
C ALA A 459 3.94 4.28 -0.11
N VAL A 460 4.19 3.27 0.74
CA VAL A 460 5.55 2.92 1.22
C VAL A 460 6.48 2.49 0.08
N ASN A 461 5.94 2.03 -1.06
CA ASN A 461 6.72 1.65 -2.24
C ASN A 461 6.61 2.68 -3.38
N GLY A 462 6.31 3.93 -3.08
CA GLY A 462 6.22 5.00 -4.08
C GLY A 462 5.01 4.93 -5.01
N ILE A 463 4.02 4.07 -4.74
CA ILE A 463 2.80 3.91 -5.56
C ILE A 463 1.64 4.58 -4.82
N LEU A 464 1.27 5.78 -5.24
CA LEU A 464 0.17 6.55 -4.66
C LEU A 464 -1.12 6.31 -5.46
N ILE A 465 -2.16 5.84 -4.79
CA ILE A 465 -3.46 5.55 -5.41
C ILE A 465 -4.46 6.59 -4.92
N LYS A 466 -5.08 7.33 -5.82
CA LYS A 466 -5.97 8.46 -5.50
C LYS A 466 -7.33 8.03 -4.95
N ASN A 467 -7.84 6.89 -5.39
CA ASN A 467 -9.15 6.40 -4.94
C ASN A 467 -9.26 4.88 -5.06
N ALA A 468 -10.20 4.31 -4.29
CA ALA A 468 -10.45 2.88 -4.26
C ALA A 468 -11.03 2.32 -5.58
N GLU A 469 -11.69 3.16 -6.38
CA GLU A 469 -12.22 2.79 -7.69
C GLU A 469 -11.10 2.58 -8.70
N ALA A 470 -10.07 3.44 -8.68
CA ALA A 470 -8.87 3.28 -9.50
C ALA A 470 -8.15 1.96 -9.18
N LEU A 471 -8.00 1.63 -7.90
CA LEU A 471 -7.40 0.35 -7.47
C LEU A 471 -8.22 -0.85 -7.96
N GLU A 472 -9.56 -0.80 -7.89
CA GLU A 472 -10.42 -1.87 -8.42
C GLU A 472 -10.35 -1.96 -9.95
N THR A 473 -10.31 -0.80 -10.64
CA THR A 473 -10.28 -0.74 -12.10
C THR A 473 -8.96 -1.24 -12.65
N ALA A 474 -7.84 -0.93 -11.99
CA ALA A 474 -6.49 -1.32 -12.38
C ALA A 474 -6.30 -2.85 -12.46
N GLN A 475 -7.00 -3.63 -11.63
CA GLN A 475 -6.98 -5.10 -11.75
C GLN A 475 -7.43 -5.59 -13.13
N GLY A 476 -8.42 -4.92 -13.71
CA GLY A 476 -9.05 -5.34 -14.97
C GLY A 476 -8.39 -4.79 -16.22
N VAL A 477 -7.27 -4.08 -16.12
CA VAL A 477 -6.54 -3.51 -17.25
C VAL A 477 -6.03 -4.61 -18.16
N LYS A 478 -6.36 -4.50 -19.46
CA LYS A 478 -5.94 -5.41 -20.53
C LYS A 478 -4.96 -4.77 -21.50
N THR A 479 -4.94 -3.44 -21.57
CA THR A 479 -4.03 -2.69 -22.45
C THR A 479 -3.41 -1.55 -21.66
N VAL A 480 -2.09 -1.44 -21.72
CA VAL A 480 -1.32 -0.30 -21.21
C VAL A 480 -0.82 0.50 -22.38
N VAL A 481 -1.22 1.76 -22.44
CA VAL A 481 -0.72 2.75 -23.41
C VAL A 481 0.38 3.54 -22.71
N LEU A 482 1.57 3.53 -23.30
CA LEU A 482 2.77 4.16 -22.76
C LEU A 482 3.13 5.35 -23.63
N ASP A 483 3.23 6.53 -23.05
CA ASP A 483 3.88 7.63 -23.76
C ASP A 483 5.37 7.31 -23.97
N LYS A 484 5.99 7.89 -24.99
CA LYS A 484 7.41 7.68 -25.23
C LYS A 484 8.26 8.56 -24.30
N THR A 485 8.10 9.87 -24.42
CA THR A 485 8.99 10.88 -23.82
C THR A 485 8.81 11.00 -22.32
N GLY A 486 9.90 10.89 -21.54
CA GLY A 486 9.83 10.94 -20.06
C GLY A 486 9.23 9.71 -19.41
N THR A 487 8.59 8.80 -20.17
CA THR A 487 7.95 7.56 -19.70
C THR A 487 8.79 6.34 -20.06
N ILE A 488 8.90 6.00 -21.33
CA ILE A 488 9.79 4.92 -21.83
C ILE A 488 11.23 5.41 -21.86
N THR A 489 11.44 6.68 -22.24
CA THR A 489 12.72 7.35 -22.32
C THR A 489 12.94 8.29 -21.14
N GLN A 490 14.16 8.81 -21.00
CA GLN A 490 14.53 9.70 -19.90
C GLN A 490 13.86 11.09 -19.99
N GLY A 491 13.38 11.47 -21.19
CA GLY A 491 12.76 12.78 -21.43
C GLY A 491 13.79 13.93 -21.49
N ALA A 492 15.06 13.61 -21.48
CA ALA A 492 16.16 14.52 -21.60
C ALA A 492 17.04 14.09 -22.78
N PRO A 493 17.05 14.83 -23.91
CA PRO A 493 17.94 14.53 -25.01
C PRO A 493 19.40 14.48 -24.55
N GLN A 494 20.13 13.47 -24.98
CA GLN A 494 21.55 13.30 -24.67
C GLN A 494 22.32 13.09 -25.95
N VAL A 495 23.58 13.52 -25.98
CA VAL A 495 24.50 13.20 -27.07
C VAL A 495 24.87 11.73 -26.94
N THR A 496 24.51 10.95 -27.96
CA THR A 496 24.76 9.50 -27.97
C THR A 496 25.94 9.13 -28.88
N GLU A 497 26.25 10.00 -29.81
CA GLU A 497 27.32 9.74 -30.79
C GLU A 497 27.94 11.04 -31.29
N LEU A 498 29.23 11.02 -31.51
CA LEU A 498 30.01 12.13 -32.05
C LEU A 498 30.86 11.61 -33.21
N GLY A 499 30.80 12.25 -34.38
CA GLY A 499 31.61 11.93 -35.52
C GLY A 499 32.44 13.11 -36.01
N ILE A 500 33.68 12.86 -36.35
CA ILE A 500 34.58 13.85 -36.93
C ILE A 500 35.03 13.45 -38.35
N VAL A 501 35.18 14.41 -39.23
CA VAL A 501 35.72 14.18 -40.57
C VAL A 501 37.23 13.95 -40.47
N GLY A 502 37.65 12.72 -40.76
CA GLY A 502 39.07 12.28 -40.71
C GLY A 502 39.83 12.61 -41.98
N GLY A 503 41.01 13.22 -41.85
CA GLY A 503 42.01 13.33 -42.91
C GLY A 503 42.55 11.95 -43.31
N SER A 504 42.92 11.79 -44.60
CA SER A 504 43.50 10.58 -45.18
C SER A 504 44.73 10.12 -44.41
N GLY A 505 44.62 9.04 -43.64
CA GLY A 505 45.80 8.46 -42.99
C GLY A 505 45.62 7.58 -41.77
N ILE A 506 44.51 6.84 -41.65
CA ILE A 506 44.42 5.84 -40.58
C ILE A 506 44.27 4.45 -41.20
N THR A 507 45.41 3.89 -41.66
CA THR A 507 45.60 2.44 -41.74
C THR A 507 46.39 2.05 -40.50
N GLY A 508 45.73 1.72 -39.42
CA GLY A 508 46.33 1.22 -38.17
C GLY A 508 45.74 -0.14 -37.83
N GLU A 509 46.47 -1.19 -38.20
CA GLU A 509 46.42 -2.47 -37.52
C GLU A 509 46.82 -2.21 -36.07
N SER A 510 45.86 -2.01 -35.21
CA SER A 510 46.07 -2.23 -33.76
C SER A 510 44.75 -2.70 -33.15
N GLY A 511 44.79 -3.93 -32.64
CA GLY A 511 43.70 -4.70 -32.07
C GLY A 511 43.15 -4.13 -30.72
N VAL A 512 43.03 -2.82 -30.60
CA VAL A 512 42.46 -2.14 -29.40
C VAL A 512 41.05 -1.63 -29.67
N ALA A 513 40.60 -1.56 -30.92
CA ALA A 513 39.25 -1.10 -31.29
C ALA A 513 38.11 -2.08 -30.95
N GLY A 514 38.43 -3.34 -30.68
CA GLY A 514 37.43 -4.37 -30.36
C GLY A 514 36.93 -4.38 -28.93
N ASP A 515 37.70 -3.84 -27.95
CA ASP A 515 37.35 -3.91 -26.50
C ASP A 515 36.76 -2.61 -25.95
N LEU A 516 36.73 -1.51 -26.71
CA LEU A 516 36.27 -0.20 -26.26
C LEU A 516 34.93 0.26 -26.87
N GLY A 517 34.18 -0.62 -27.53
CA GLY A 517 32.87 -0.28 -28.10
C GLY A 517 32.92 0.67 -29.33
N ALA A 518 34.10 0.91 -29.90
CA ALA A 518 34.23 1.61 -31.18
C ALA A 518 33.91 0.63 -32.31
N THR A 519 32.70 0.66 -32.84
CA THR A 519 32.33 -0.06 -34.05
C THR A 519 32.96 0.61 -35.27
N GLY A 520 34.17 0.19 -35.58
CA GLY A 520 34.80 0.56 -36.86
C GLY A 520 34.09 -0.12 -38.04
N GLY A 521 33.06 0.49 -38.57
CA GLY A 521 32.43 0.07 -39.82
C GLY A 521 33.37 0.31 -41.00
N SER A 522 34.12 -0.72 -41.43
CA SER A 522 34.93 -0.66 -42.66
C SER A 522 34.01 -0.77 -43.87
N GLY A 523 33.30 0.29 -44.21
CA GLY A 523 32.61 0.49 -45.46
C GLY A 523 33.39 1.46 -46.35
N ALA A 524 34.32 0.96 -47.18
CA ALA A 524 34.98 1.75 -48.21
C ALA A 524 33.98 2.14 -49.28
N ARG A 525 33.42 3.36 -49.24
CA ARG A 525 32.82 4.04 -50.39
C ARG A 525 33.04 5.54 -50.24
N GLY A 526 33.94 6.09 -51.08
CA GLY A 526 34.06 7.49 -51.55
C GLY A 526 34.11 8.59 -50.49
N ALA A 527 35.32 9.18 -50.32
CA ALA A 527 35.61 10.53 -49.85
C ALA A 527 35.00 11.00 -48.50
N SER A 528 35.62 10.61 -47.46
CA SER A 528 35.73 11.15 -46.11
C SER A 528 35.50 10.05 -45.08
N LYS A 529 36.56 9.50 -44.51
CA LYS A 529 36.44 8.57 -43.35
C LYS A 529 35.97 9.38 -42.14
N LEU A 530 34.75 9.13 -41.74
CA LEU A 530 34.21 9.53 -40.41
C LEU A 530 34.77 8.60 -39.34
N VAL A 531 35.24 9.16 -38.25
CA VAL A 531 35.59 8.42 -37.02
C VAL A 531 34.48 8.62 -36.04
N GLU A 532 33.75 7.55 -35.72
CA GLU A 532 32.56 7.55 -34.91
C GLU A 532 32.87 7.09 -33.46
N PHE A 533 32.31 7.76 -32.49
CA PHE A 533 32.42 7.45 -31.05
C PHE A 533 31.03 7.31 -30.45
N SER A 534 30.67 6.12 -30.02
CA SER A 534 29.45 5.90 -29.26
C SER A 534 29.69 6.25 -27.78
N LEU A 535 28.83 7.12 -27.23
CA LEU A 535 28.87 7.53 -25.84
C LEU A 535 27.84 6.73 -24.97
N GLN A 536 27.32 5.60 -25.49
CA GLN A 536 26.33 4.78 -24.82
C GLN A 536 26.94 3.69 -23.94
N GLU A 537 26.42 3.62 -22.70
CA GLU A 537 26.35 2.50 -21.75
C GLU A 537 27.64 2.02 -21.09
N GLY A 538 27.88 2.53 -19.88
CA GLY A 538 28.83 2.00 -18.91
C GLY A 538 29.51 3.09 -18.08
N PRO A 539 30.31 2.74 -17.08
CA PRO A 539 31.01 3.70 -16.23
C PRO A 539 32.20 4.41 -16.91
N LEU A 540 32.22 4.43 -18.24
CA LEU A 540 33.24 5.12 -19.03
C LEU A 540 32.79 6.60 -19.22
N SER A 541 33.36 7.48 -18.41
CA SER A 541 33.25 8.92 -18.59
C SER A 541 33.84 9.34 -19.96
N PHE A 542 33.37 10.46 -20.52
CA PHE A 542 33.94 11.10 -21.70
C PHE A 542 35.49 11.12 -21.62
N ASP A 543 36.05 11.40 -20.44
CA ASP A 543 37.49 11.43 -20.18
C ASP A 543 38.21 10.12 -20.48
N SER A 544 37.57 8.98 -20.21
CA SER A 544 38.20 7.67 -20.41
C SER A 544 38.24 7.28 -21.90
N VAL A 545 37.19 7.60 -22.64
CA VAL A 545 37.16 7.42 -24.11
C VAL A 545 38.11 8.42 -24.78
N PHE A 546 38.05 9.66 -24.36
CA PHE A 546 38.87 10.73 -24.93
C PHE A 546 40.36 10.50 -24.74
N SER A 547 40.81 10.06 -23.53
CA SER A 547 42.23 9.78 -23.24
C SER A 547 42.82 8.60 -24.04
N ALA A 548 41.98 7.72 -24.58
CA ALA A 548 42.41 6.57 -25.40
C ALA A 548 42.65 6.94 -26.88
N LEU A 549 42.27 8.16 -27.29
CA LEU A 549 42.36 8.60 -28.69
C LEU A 549 43.73 9.22 -28.99
N SER A 550 44.09 9.22 -30.30
CA SER A 550 45.30 9.88 -30.76
C SER A 550 45.22 11.40 -30.60
N ALA A 551 46.36 12.06 -30.35
CA ALA A 551 46.43 13.51 -30.10
C ALA A 551 45.79 14.35 -31.23
N GLU A 552 45.90 13.89 -32.51
CA GLU A 552 45.26 14.56 -33.64
C GLU A 552 43.73 14.50 -33.60
N ILE A 553 43.16 13.35 -33.17
CA ILE A 553 41.73 13.17 -33.03
C ILE A 553 41.21 13.97 -31.85
N GLN A 554 41.94 13.98 -30.73
CA GLN A 554 41.61 14.78 -29.55
C GLN A 554 41.55 16.28 -29.87
N GLU A 555 42.51 16.81 -30.66
CA GLU A 555 42.52 18.22 -31.07
C GLU A 555 41.29 18.56 -31.95
N LYS A 556 40.90 17.67 -32.86
CA LYS A 556 39.71 17.86 -33.72
C LYS A 556 38.42 17.83 -32.92
N ILE A 557 38.30 16.92 -31.95
CA ILE A 557 37.14 16.86 -31.01
C ILE A 557 37.05 18.11 -30.15
N ILE A 558 38.17 18.57 -29.59
CA ILE A 558 38.22 19.81 -28.80
C ILE A 558 37.76 20.99 -29.67
N HIS A 559 38.26 21.10 -30.91
CA HIS A 559 37.85 22.17 -31.82
C HIS A 559 36.34 22.10 -32.15
N LEU A 560 35.81 20.92 -32.42
CA LEU A 560 34.38 20.71 -32.67
C LEU A 560 33.55 21.15 -31.47
N LEU A 561 33.95 20.76 -30.23
CA LEU A 561 33.27 21.14 -29.01
C LEU A 561 33.36 22.62 -28.71
N GLN A 562 34.48 23.29 -29.06
CA GLN A 562 34.61 24.75 -28.94
C GLN A 562 33.63 25.49 -29.83
N VAL A 563 33.46 25.05 -31.08
CA VAL A 563 32.50 25.63 -32.04
C VAL A 563 31.06 25.41 -31.53
N ILE A 564 30.72 24.18 -31.12
CA ILE A 564 29.40 23.85 -30.56
C ILE A 564 29.10 24.71 -29.34
N GLY A 565 30.02 24.75 -28.36
CA GLY A 565 29.86 25.52 -27.14
C GLY A 565 29.68 27.02 -27.41
N ALA A 566 30.39 27.60 -28.35
CA ALA A 566 30.28 29.01 -28.69
C ALA A 566 28.94 29.35 -29.31
N LEU A 567 28.41 28.50 -30.24
CA LEU A 567 27.16 28.72 -30.91
C LEU A 567 25.95 28.41 -30.03
N GLU A 568 25.95 27.27 -29.37
CA GLU A 568 24.77 26.77 -28.64
C GLU A 568 24.58 27.42 -27.23
N LYS A 569 25.61 28.08 -26.69
CA LYS A 569 25.51 28.86 -25.47
C LYS A 569 24.40 29.93 -25.52
N HIS A 570 24.09 30.44 -26.71
CA HIS A 570 23.10 31.47 -26.95
C HIS A 570 21.76 30.93 -27.51
N SER A 571 21.67 29.62 -27.69
CA SER A 571 20.47 28.92 -28.22
C SER A 571 19.53 28.51 -27.07
N GLU A 572 18.23 28.81 -27.20
CA GLU A 572 17.19 28.36 -26.26
C GLU A 572 16.59 27.00 -26.66
N HIS A 573 17.13 26.35 -27.69
CA HIS A 573 16.60 25.08 -28.16
C HIS A 573 16.85 23.95 -27.14
N PRO A 574 15.90 22.99 -26.95
CA PRO A 574 16.10 21.86 -26.02
C PRO A 574 17.36 21.03 -26.31
N LEU A 575 17.76 20.89 -27.58
CA LEU A 575 18.98 20.19 -27.96
C LEU A 575 20.28 20.92 -27.53
N ALA A 576 20.22 22.24 -27.40
CA ALA A 576 21.35 23.05 -26.93
C ALA A 576 21.78 22.64 -25.51
N LYS A 577 20.83 22.28 -24.64
CA LYS A 577 21.12 21.80 -23.28
C LYS A 577 21.95 20.52 -23.28
N ALA A 578 21.61 19.58 -24.19
CA ALA A 578 22.34 18.32 -24.34
C ALA A 578 23.80 18.57 -24.82
N LEU A 579 23.96 19.48 -25.79
CA LEU A 579 25.26 19.86 -26.35
C LEU A 579 26.11 20.59 -25.30
N MET A 580 25.51 21.54 -24.57
CA MET A 580 26.19 22.29 -23.50
C MET A 580 26.62 21.37 -22.36
N SER A 581 25.79 20.38 -21.99
CA SER A 581 26.17 19.38 -20.97
C SER A 581 27.41 18.58 -21.40
N LEU A 582 27.51 18.18 -22.66
CA LEU A 582 28.72 17.52 -23.19
C LEU A 582 29.96 18.46 -23.15
N VAL A 583 29.80 19.72 -23.55
CA VAL A 583 30.88 20.73 -23.54
C VAL A 583 31.35 21.01 -22.11
N GLU A 584 30.44 21.11 -21.14
CA GLU A 584 30.77 21.29 -19.72
C GLU A 584 31.50 20.07 -19.14
N GLN A 585 31.07 18.85 -19.47
CA GLN A 585 31.75 17.63 -19.05
C GLN A 585 33.16 17.50 -19.63
N SER A 586 33.36 17.96 -20.86
CA SER A 586 34.67 17.94 -21.53
C SER A 586 35.66 19.01 -21.06
N ASN A 587 35.25 19.94 -20.19
CA ASN A 587 36.05 21.01 -19.62
C ASN A 587 36.77 21.89 -20.66
N VAL A 588 36.16 22.03 -21.86
CA VAL A 588 36.71 22.79 -22.98
C VAL A 588 36.40 24.26 -22.82
N ALA A 589 37.41 25.12 -23.09
CA ALA A 589 37.22 26.55 -23.04
C ALA A 589 36.39 27.06 -24.21
N ILE A 590 35.25 27.70 -23.93
CA ILE A 590 34.29 28.20 -24.92
C ILE A 590 34.70 29.60 -25.36
N GLY A 591 34.81 29.83 -26.70
CA GLY A 591 35.07 31.10 -27.32
C GLY A 591 33.84 32.04 -27.33
N GLU A 592 34.05 33.32 -27.63
CA GLU A 592 32.98 34.28 -27.87
C GLU A 592 32.48 34.14 -29.32
N VAL A 593 31.15 34.18 -29.52
CA VAL A 593 30.50 34.22 -30.84
C VAL A 593 30.17 35.68 -31.20
N LYS A 594 30.46 36.09 -32.45
CA LYS A 594 30.02 37.35 -33.04
C LYS A 594 29.00 37.06 -34.16
N ASN A 595 28.18 38.07 -34.48
CA ASN A 595 27.23 37.98 -35.60
C ASN A 595 26.31 36.73 -35.52
N PHE A 596 25.91 36.35 -34.29
CA PHE A 596 25.03 35.18 -34.05
C PHE A 596 23.70 35.32 -34.76
N THR A 597 23.29 34.29 -35.47
CA THR A 597 22.00 34.20 -36.14
C THR A 597 21.36 32.83 -35.85
N GLN A 598 20.05 32.81 -35.68
CA GLN A 598 19.29 31.59 -35.48
C GLN A 598 18.23 31.46 -36.59
N SER A 599 18.29 30.38 -37.37
CA SER A 599 17.30 30.05 -38.40
C SER A 599 16.31 29.04 -37.87
N ALA A 600 15.03 29.44 -37.78
CA ALA A 600 14.00 28.59 -37.24
C ALA A 600 13.85 27.28 -38.00
N GLY A 601 14.02 26.13 -37.32
CA GLY A 601 13.89 24.80 -37.90
C GLY A 601 15.11 24.34 -38.75
N GLU A 602 16.20 25.13 -38.79
CA GLU A 602 17.44 24.77 -39.52
C GLU A 602 18.64 24.67 -38.60
N GLY A 603 18.90 25.68 -37.71
CA GLY A 603 20.03 25.67 -36.84
C GLY A 603 20.53 27.07 -36.42
N VAL A 604 21.77 27.15 -35.99
CA VAL A 604 22.42 28.39 -35.54
C VAL A 604 23.71 28.61 -36.30
N ALA A 605 24.07 29.90 -36.52
CA ALA A 605 25.28 30.31 -37.19
C ALA A 605 25.94 31.53 -36.53
N GLY A 606 27.24 31.68 -36.67
CA GLY A 606 27.95 32.81 -36.15
C GLY A 606 29.44 32.75 -36.40
N GLU A 607 30.13 33.84 -36.10
CA GLU A 607 31.57 33.96 -36.28
C GLU A 607 32.29 33.59 -34.97
N VAL A 608 33.04 32.48 -34.97
CA VAL A 608 33.83 31.96 -33.84
C VAL A 608 35.31 32.01 -34.17
N GLY A 609 36.12 32.76 -33.39
CA GLY A 609 37.57 32.88 -33.67
C GLY A 609 37.95 33.51 -34.99
N GLY A 610 37.05 34.25 -35.67
CA GLY A 610 37.26 34.87 -37.01
C GLY A 610 36.83 34.00 -38.16
N HIS A 611 36.22 32.86 -37.91
CA HIS A 611 35.70 31.88 -38.88
C HIS A 611 34.17 31.80 -38.79
N TRP A 612 33.51 31.67 -39.92
CA TRP A 612 32.05 31.51 -39.98
C TRP A 612 31.68 30.06 -39.68
N CYS A 613 30.94 29.85 -38.58
CA CYS A 613 30.59 28.51 -38.12
C CYS A 613 29.08 28.28 -38.18
N LEU A 614 28.70 27.07 -38.49
CA LEU A 614 27.30 26.60 -38.58
C LEU A 614 27.10 25.38 -37.68
N ALA A 615 25.96 25.33 -36.98
CA ALA A 615 25.49 24.15 -36.30
C ALA A 615 24.01 23.96 -36.65
N GLY A 616 23.67 22.90 -37.43
CA GLY A 616 22.31 22.77 -37.92
C GLY A 616 22.03 21.41 -38.55
N ASN A 617 20.79 21.25 -39.04
CA ASN A 617 20.34 20.03 -39.74
C ASN A 617 20.84 19.95 -41.21
N ALA A 618 20.49 18.86 -41.89
CA ALA A 618 20.90 18.63 -43.30
C ALA A 618 20.47 19.76 -44.23
N ARG A 619 19.30 20.39 -44.01
CA ARG A 619 18.80 21.51 -44.84
C ARG A 619 19.67 22.73 -44.73
N MET A 620 20.16 23.05 -43.55
CA MET A 620 21.09 24.15 -43.30
C MET A 620 22.41 23.91 -44.06
N MET A 621 22.93 22.68 -44.04
CA MET A 621 24.14 22.32 -44.79
C MET A 621 23.94 22.44 -46.30
N GLU A 622 22.80 21.97 -46.79
CA GLU A 622 22.44 22.11 -48.22
C GLU A 622 22.35 23.57 -48.69
N SER A 623 21.71 24.44 -47.86
CA SER A 623 21.55 25.87 -48.16
C SER A 623 22.89 26.60 -48.24
N HIS A 624 23.90 26.10 -47.51
CA HIS A 624 25.27 26.61 -47.53
C HIS A 624 26.21 25.79 -48.48
N HIS A 625 25.64 24.92 -49.36
CA HIS A 625 26.37 24.12 -50.35
C HIS A 625 27.39 23.13 -49.74
N ILE A 626 27.21 22.73 -48.47
CA ILE A 626 28.05 21.76 -47.79
C ILE A 626 27.52 20.37 -48.05
N THR A 627 28.39 19.52 -48.61
CA THR A 627 28.04 18.15 -48.99
C THR A 627 28.03 17.24 -47.78
N ILE A 628 26.91 16.57 -47.54
CA ILE A 628 26.73 15.53 -46.52
C ILE A 628 26.40 14.20 -47.18
N ASP A 629 26.74 13.09 -46.54
CA ASP A 629 26.40 11.75 -47.03
C ASP A 629 24.93 11.42 -46.60
N ALA A 630 24.03 11.43 -47.61
CA ALA A 630 22.61 11.18 -47.39
C ALA A 630 22.33 9.74 -46.90
N ALA A 631 23.09 8.74 -47.37
CA ALA A 631 22.88 7.35 -46.98
C ALA A 631 23.20 7.14 -45.48
N TRP A 632 24.27 7.78 -45.02
CA TRP A 632 24.65 7.75 -43.64
C TRP A 632 23.64 8.50 -42.73
N THR A 633 23.14 9.64 -43.16
CA THR A 633 22.08 10.40 -42.45
C THR A 633 20.82 9.55 -42.26
N GLU A 634 20.42 8.79 -43.30
CA GLU A 634 19.29 7.87 -43.21
C GLU A 634 19.57 6.71 -42.25
N GLU A 635 20.79 6.19 -42.20
CA GLU A 635 21.17 5.13 -41.26
C GLU A 635 21.05 5.58 -39.81
N VAL A 636 21.66 6.70 -39.46
CA VAL A 636 21.59 7.28 -38.09
C VAL A 636 20.15 7.69 -37.73
N ALA A 637 19.39 8.25 -38.66
CA ALA A 637 17.98 8.58 -38.46
C ALA A 637 17.13 7.31 -38.27
N SER A 638 17.47 6.19 -38.89
CA SER A 638 16.76 4.92 -38.72
C SER A 638 16.95 4.31 -37.34
N GLU A 639 18.00 4.73 -36.63
CA GLU A 639 18.23 4.40 -35.21
C GLU A 639 17.47 5.32 -34.24
N GLY A 640 16.71 6.27 -34.77
CA GLY A 640 15.90 7.18 -33.93
C GLY A 640 16.66 8.38 -33.35
N LYS A 641 17.85 8.65 -33.90
CA LYS A 641 18.72 9.75 -33.50
C LYS A 641 18.47 11.01 -34.33
N THR A 642 18.63 12.18 -33.72
CA THR A 642 18.61 13.47 -34.40
C THR A 642 20.06 13.90 -34.66
N VAL A 643 20.41 14.13 -35.94
CA VAL A 643 21.76 14.53 -36.32
C VAL A 643 21.85 16.04 -36.44
N LEU A 644 22.84 16.62 -35.79
CA LEU A 644 23.27 18.01 -35.90
C LEU A 644 24.66 18.04 -36.59
N TYR A 645 24.78 18.72 -37.67
CA TYR A 645 26.02 18.90 -38.42
C TYR A 645 26.71 20.18 -37.98
N ILE A 646 28.04 20.14 -37.89
CA ILE A 646 28.86 21.30 -37.53
C ILE A 646 29.84 21.56 -38.67
N ALA A 647 29.84 22.81 -39.16
CA ALA A 647 30.70 23.21 -40.24
C ALA A 647 31.41 24.54 -39.95
N GLN A 648 32.54 24.77 -40.58
CA GLN A 648 33.34 25.98 -40.48
C GLN A 648 33.85 26.37 -41.90
N ASP A 649 33.63 27.63 -42.33
CA ASP A 649 34.06 28.16 -43.61
C ASP A 649 33.73 27.23 -44.78
N ASP A 650 32.46 26.76 -44.85
CA ASP A 650 31.92 25.82 -45.87
C ASP A 650 32.52 24.41 -45.82
N VAL A 651 33.26 24.04 -44.79
CA VAL A 651 33.83 22.68 -44.60
C VAL A 651 33.16 22.01 -43.44
N LEU A 652 32.68 20.77 -43.65
CA LEU A 652 32.10 19.96 -42.58
C LEU A 652 33.20 19.54 -41.60
N LEU A 653 33.06 19.88 -40.33
CA LEU A 653 33.93 19.46 -39.22
C LEU A 653 33.54 18.08 -38.69
N GLY A 654 32.24 17.86 -38.54
CA GLY A 654 31.71 16.65 -37.99
C GLY A 654 30.22 16.75 -37.76
N TYR A 655 29.73 15.81 -36.94
CA TYR A 655 28.32 15.76 -36.51
C TYR A 655 28.19 15.32 -35.06
N VAL A 656 27.03 15.59 -34.49
CA VAL A 656 26.60 15.09 -33.21
C VAL A 656 25.22 14.46 -33.34
N ALA A 657 25.09 13.20 -32.92
CA ALA A 657 23.81 12.53 -32.88
C ALA A 657 23.25 12.62 -31.45
N ILE A 658 22.00 13.06 -31.37
CA ILE A 658 21.28 13.31 -30.10
C ILE A 658 20.05 12.43 -30.10
N ALA A 659 19.83 11.71 -29.01
CA ALA A 659 18.64 10.91 -28.81
C ALA A 659 18.07 11.07 -27.38
N ASP A 660 16.78 10.83 -27.24
CA ASP A 660 16.14 10.64 -25.94
C ASP A 660 16.30 9.17 -25.55
N VAL A 661 17.24 8.91 -24.66
CA VAL A 661 17.69 7.56 -24.30
C VAL A 661 16.59 6.77 -23.59
N VAL A 662 16.41 5.51 -23.95
CA VAL A 662 15.50 4.57 -23.30
C VAL A 662 15.97 4.32 -21.86
N LYS A 663 15.05 4.37 -20.87
CA LYS A 663 15.39 4.04 -19.49
C LYS A 663 15.82 2.56 -19.39
N PRO A 664 16.86 2.22 -18.60
CA PRO A 664 17.41 0.87 -18.52
C PRO A 664 16.38 -0.20 -18.15
N THR A 665 15.35 0.20 -17.41
CA THR A 665 14.29 -0.69 -16.90
C THR A 665 13.10 -0.86 -17.84
N SER A 666 12.97 -0.04 -18.90
CA SER A 666 11.80 0.01 -19.77
C SER A 666 11.51 -1.32 -20.48
N ALA A 667 12.51 -1.96 -21.06
CA ALA A 667 12.34 -3.25 -21.72
C ALA A 667 11.88 -4.35 -20.73
N SER A 668 12.46 -4.34 -19.51
CA SER A 668 12.08 -5.28 -18.45
C SER A 668 10.64 -5.04 -17.97
N ALA A 669 10.21 -3.79 -17.85
CA ALA A 669 8.86 -3.42 -17.46
C ALA A 669 7.82 -3.88 -18.50
N ILE A 670 8.11 -3.64 -19.80
CA ILE A 670 7.26 -4.06 -20.92
C ILE A 670 7.16 -5.58 -21.00
N LYS A 671 8.29 -6.29 -20.85
CA LYS A 671 8.29 -7.75 -20.75
C LYS A 671 7.40 -8.24 -19.61
N ARG A 672 7.50 -7.60 -18.44
CA ARG A 672 6.68 -7.96 -17.28
C ARG A 672 5.19 -7.73 -17.49
N LEU A 673 4.79 -6.63 -18.13
CA LEU A 673 3.39 -6.37 -18.50
C LEU A 673 2.86 -7.46 -19.44
N ARG A 674 3.65 -7.89 -20.42
CA ARG A 674 3.29 -8.98 -21.34
C ARG A 674 3.14 -10.32 -20.63
N GLU A 675 4.03 -10.64 -19.67
CA GLU A 675 3.90 -11.83 -18.81
C GLU A 675 2.62 -11.81 -17.95
N MET A 676 2.15 -10.62 -17.57
CA MET A 676 0.88 -10.43 -16.88
C MET A 676 -0.36 -10.55 -17.81
N GLY A 677 -0.15 -10.83 -19.11
CA GLY A 677 -1.20 -10.92 -20.13
C GLY A 677 -1.79 -9.57 -20.53
N ILE A 678 -1.02 -8.50 -20.40
CA ILE A 678 -1.42 -7.13 -20.71
C ILE A 678 -0.76 -6.71 -22.02
N LYS A 679 -1.57 -6.22 -22.97
CA LYS A 679 -1.09 -5.66 -24.25
C LYS A 679 -0.44 -4.31 -24.01
N THR A 680 0.72 -4.07 -24.61
CA THR A 680 1.47 -2.81 -24.50
C THR A 680 1.43 -2.04 -25.82
N VAL A 681 1.08 -0.76 -25.78
CA VAL A 681 0.97 0.14 -26.93
C VAL A 681 1.83 1.36 -26.66
N MET A 682 2.83 1.64 -27.49
CA MET A 682 3.59 2.88 -27.41
C MET A 682 2.88 3.97 -28.21
N LEU A 683 2.74 5.15 -27.63
CA LEU A 683 2.10 6.33 -28.23
C LEU A 683 3.10 7.48 -28.27
N THR A 684 3.33 8.07 -29.44
CA THR A 684 4.31 9.15 -29.59
C THR A 684 3.93 10.13 -30.69
N GLY A 685 4.38 11.38 -30.53
CA GLY A 685 4.31 12.41 -31.58
C GLY A 685 5.42 12.32 -32.63
N ASP A 686 6.42 11.46 -32.41
CA ASP A 686 7.57 11.32 -33.29
C ASP A 686 7.20 10.72 -34.64
N ALA A 687 8.13 10.85 -35.61
CA ALA A 687 8.05 10.18 -36.90
C ALA A 687 8.06 8.65 -36.72
N LEU A 688 7.44 7.96 -37.68
CA LEU A 688 7.27 6.50 -37.64
C LEU A 688 8.59 5.75 -37.51
N LEU A 689 9.63 6.16 -38.21
CA LEU A 689 10.95 5.49 -38.20
C LEU A 689 11.58 5.54 -36.81
N THR A 690 11.60 6.70 -36.18
CA THR A 690 12.11 6.87 -34.80
C THR A 690 11.30 6.05 -33.82
N ALA A 691 9.97 6.04 -33.98
CA ALA A 691 9.07 5.28 -33.08
C ALA A 691 9.28 3.75 -33.26
N GLU A 692 9.49 3.27 -34.47
CA GLU A 692 9.78 1.85 -34.75
C GLU A 692 11.14 1.40 -34.20
N ALA A 693 12.16 2.27 -34.21
CA ALA A 693 13.44 1.99 -33.59
C ALA A 693 13.31 1.70 -32.09
N ILE A 694 12.65 2.60 -31.38
CA ILE A 694 12.39 2.42 -29.93
C ILE A 694 11.47 1.23 -29.66
N HIS A 695 10.42 1.04 -30.48
CA HIS A 695 9.53 -0.11 -30.39
C HIS A 695 10.30 -1.45 -30.46
N LYS A 696 11.25 -1.57 -31.40
CA LYS A 696 12.09 -2.77 -31.52
C LYS A 696 13.02 -2.95 -30.32
N GLN A 697 13.57 -1.85 -29.79
CA GLN A 697 14.47 -1.89 -28.62
C GLN A 697 13.75 -2.31 -27.34
N VAL A 698 12.55 -1.79 -27.08
CA VAL A 698 11.82 -2.06 -25.83
C VAL A 698 10.83 -3.23 -25.93
N GLY A 699 10.42 -3.62 -27.14
CA GLY A 699 9.57 -4.78 -27.41
C GLY A 699 8.09 -4.58 -27.05
N THR A 700 7.50 -3.40 -27.29
CA THR A 700 6.05 -3.19 -27.15
C THR A 700 5.27 -4.04 -28.18
N ASP A 701 3.96 -4.25 -28.00
CA ASP A 701 3.14 -5.05 -28.93
C ASP A 701 2.66 -4.23 -30.14
N GLU A 702 2.50 -2.92 -29.97
CA GLU A 702 2.01 -2.01 -31.01
C GLU A 702 2.63 -0.62 -30.81
N VAL A 703 2.83 0.11 -31.92
CA VAL A 703 3.26 1.50 -31.91
C VAL A 703 2.31 2.37 -32.73
N ILE A 704 1.98 3.54 -32.17
CA ILE A 704 1.17 4.57 -32.82
C ILE A 704 1.98 5.86 -32.82
N ALA A 705 2.50 6.22 -34.00
CA ALA A 705 3.41 7.34 -34.22
C ALA A 705 2.70 8.56 -34.83
N GLY A 706 3.32 9.74 -34.80
CA GLY A 706 2.84 10.96 -35.44
C GLY A 706 1.58 11.54 -34.80
N VAL A 707 1.35 11.28 -33.50
CA VAL A 707 0.13 11.66 -32.79
C VAL A 707 0.26 13.04 -32.16
N LEU A 708 -0.62 13.95 -32.55
CA LEU A 708 -0.71 15.26 -31.91
C LEU A 708 -1.23 15.16 -30.46
N PRO A 709 -0.82 16.03 -29.54
CA PRO A 709 -1.26 15.98 -28.14
C PRO A 709 -2.79 15.95 -27.97
N ALA A 710 -3.52 16.69 -28.81
CA ALA A 710 -4.99 16.72 -28.80
C ALA A 710 -5.65 15.41 -29.27
N ASP A 711 -4.94 14.59 -30.04
CA ASP A 711 -5.47 13.32 -30.57
C ASP A 711 -5.16 12.12 -29.68
N LYS A 712 -4.20 12.22 -28.74
CA LYS A 712 -3.89 11.17 -27.76
C LYS A 712 -5.15 10.73 -27.00
N GLU A 713 -6.00 11.67 -26.56
CA GLU A 713 -7.26 11.39 -25.87
C GLU A 713 -8.21 10.55 -26.72
N LYS A 714 -8.33 10.83 -28.02
CA LYS A 714 -9.21 10.10 -28.95
C LYS A 714 -8.73 8.65 -29.13
N ILE A 715 -7.43 8.43 -29.20
CA ILE A 715 -6.85 7.09 -29.34
C ILE A 715 -7.13 6.27 -28.08
N VAL A 716 -6.88 6.82 -26.90
CA VAL A 716 -7.17 6.18 -25.62
C VAL A 716 -8.66 5.83 -25.51
N ARG A 717 -9.56 6.76 -25.87
CA ARG A 717 -11.01 6.52 -25.92
C ARG A 717 -11.41 5.34 -26.82
N ASN A 718 -10.79 5.24 -28.00
CA ASN A 718 -11.07 4.16 -28.95
C ASN A 718 -10.57 2.81 -28.43
N LEU A 719 -9.42 2.79 -27.76
CA LEU A 719 -8.89 1.59 -27.13
C LEU A 719 -9.74 1.15 -25.92
N SER A 720 -10.26 2.09 -25.12
CA SER A 720 -11.15 1.81 -23.97
C SER A 720 -12.48 1.14 -24.38
N GLN A 721 -12.92 1.31 -25.62
CA GLN A 721 -14.10 0.59 -26.15
C GLN A 721 -13.85 -0.93 -26.34
N LYS A 722 -12.58 -1.33 -26.49
CA LYS A 722 -12.18 -2.73 -26.72
C LYS A 722 -11.84 -3.46 -25.41
N GLY A 723 -11.67 -2.74 -24.32
CA GLY A 723 -11.30 -3.28 -23.03
C GLY A 723 -10.77 -2.21 -22.10
N LYS A 724 -10.56 -2.50 -20.81
CA LYS A 724 -10.01 -1.54 -19.87
C LYS A 724 -8.59 -1.14 -20.21
N VAL A 725 -8.33 0.15 -20.29
CA VAL A 725 -7.06 0.77 -20.69
C VAL A 725 -6.46 1.55 -19.52
N ALA A 726 -5.17 1.33 -19.28
CA ALA A 726 -4.36 2.27 -18.50
C ALA A 726 -3.52 3.13 -19.44
N MET A 727 -3.49 4.45 -19.20
CA MET A 727 -2.56 5.38 -19.86
C MET A 727 -1.45 5.74 -18.89
N VAL A 728 -0.20 5.67 -19.34
CA VAL A 728 0.99 6.03 -18.56
C VAL A 728 1.70 7.19 -19.25
N GLY A 729 1.97 8.26 -18.52
CA GLY A 729 2.61 9.48 -19.03
C GLY A 729 3.23 10.31 -17.91
N ASP A 730 3.92 11.41 -18.25
CA ASP A 730 4.54 12.35 -17.31
C ASP A 730 3.53 13.36 -16.69
N GLY A 731 2.32 13.41 -17.21
CA GLY A 731 1.24 14.28 -16.74
C GLY A 731 1.24 15.70 -17.29
N ILE A 732 2.29 16.15 -17.95
CA ILE A 732 2.37 17.54 -18.46
C ILE A 732 1.64 17.64 -19.81
N ASN A 733 2.02 16.81 -20.78
CA ASN A 733 1.44 16.79 -22.12
C ASN A 733 0.27 15.82 -22.27
N ASP A 734 0.18 14.84 -21.38
CA ASP A 734 -0.75 13.72 -21.47
C ASP A 734 -1.96 13.82 -20.53
N ALA A 735 -2.11 14.93 -19.77
CA ALA A 735 -3.18 15.11 -18.80
C ALA A 735 -4.60 14.80 -19.35
N PRO A 736 -4.98 15.20 -20.58
CA PRO A 736 -6.28 14.83 -21.15
C PRO A 736 -6.41 13.32 -21.43
N ALA A 737 -5.33 12.67 -21.85
CA ALA A 737 -5.30 11.24 -22.15
C ALA A 737 -5.33 10.41 -20.85
N LEU A 738 -4.57 10.85 -19.84
CA LEU A 738 -4.60 10.26 -18.48
C LEU A 738 -5.99 10.32 -17.85
N ALA A 739 -6.63 11.50 -17.89
CA ALA A 739 -7.97 11.68 -17.35
C ALA A 739 -9.05 10.90 -18.13
N ARG A 740 -8.80 10.55 -19.40
CA ARG A 740 -9.72 9.82 -20.27
C ARG A 740 -9.62 8.31 -20.14
N ALA A 741 -8.46 7.80 -19.79
CA ALA A 741 -8.24 6.38 -19.59
C ALA A 741 -9.15 5.78 -18.50
N ASP A 742 -9.33 4.47 -18.50
CA ASP A 742 -9.99 3.79 -17.37
C ASP A 742 -9.15 3.91 -16.08
N VAL A 743 -7.81 4.00 -16.23
CA VAL A 743 -6.86 4.29 -15.16
C VAL A 743 -5.75 5.18 -15.73
N GLY A 744 -5.62 6.41 -15.26
CA GLY A 744 -4.48 7.27 -15.53
C GLY A 744 -3.34 7.00 -14.55
N ILE A 745 -2.14 6.75 -15.04
CA ILE A 745 -0.93 6.50 -14.26
C ILE A 745 0.11 7.58 -14.62
N ALA A 746 0.43 8.45 -13.68
CA ALA A 746 1.52 9.42 -13.83
C ALA A 746 2.81 8.85 -13.27
N ILE A 747 3.93 9.05 -14.00
CA ILE A 747 5.26 8.59 -13.64
C ILE A 747 6.19 9.78 -13.36
N GLY A 748 6.99 9.72 -12.29
CA GLY A 748 7.91 10.79 -11.92
C GLY A 748 7.20 12.02 -11.35
N ALA A 749 6.55 11.88 -10.19
CA ALA A 749 5.68 12.89 -9.60
C ALA A 749 6.43 14.13 -9.10
N GLY A 750 6.75 15.05 -10.02
CA GLY A 750 7.26 16.38 -9.67
C GLY A 750 6.28 17.52 -9.93
N THR A 751 5.11 17.26 -10.54
CA THR A 751 4.20 18.34 -10.95
C THR A 751 2.81 18.20 -10.33
N ASP A 752 2.25 19.33 -9.88
CA ASP A 752 0.86 19.41 -9.40
C ASP A 752 -0.17 18.95 -10.44
N ILE A 753 0.19 19.05 -11.74
CA ILE A 753 -0.66 18.64 -12.87
C ILE A 753 -0.76 17.11 -12.91
N ALA A 754 0.35 16.39 -12.72
CA ALA A 754 0.35 14.93 -12.65
C ALA A 754 -0.48 14.43 -11.46
N LEU A 755 -0.28 15.05 -10.29
CA LEU A 755 -1.06 14.76 -9.08
C LEU A 755 -2.57 15.00 -9.26
N SER A 756 -2.97 15.99 -10.05
CA SER A 756 -4.38 16.31 -10.26
C SER A 756 -5.06 15.43 -11.30
N SER A 757 -4.35 15.02 -12.35
CA SER A 757 -4.90 14.39 -13.56
C SER A 757 -4.91 12.85 -13.50
N ALA A 758 -3.98 12.23 -12.76
CA ALA A 758 -3.85 10.78 -12.69
C ALA A 758 -4.64 10.15 -11.56
N ASP A 759 -5.00 8.88 -11.71
CA ASP A 759 -5.61 8.02 -10.70
C ASP A 759 -4.57 7.32 -9.83
N VAL A 760 -3.41 7.01 -10.42
CA VAL A 760 -2.25 6.44 -9.75
C VAL A 760 -1.04 7.30 -10.06
N VAL A 761 -0.26 7.63 -9.05
CA VAL A 761 0.97 8.42 -9.17
C VAL A 761 2.14 7.58 -8.69
N LEU A 762 3.11 7.41 -9.57
CA LEU A 762 4.36 6.71 -9.29
C LEU A 762 5.43 7.75 -8.95
N MET A 763 5.94 7.67 -7.72
CA MET A 763 6.91 8.64 -7.21
C MET A 763 8.27 8.50 -7.89
N HIS A 764 8.65 7.27 -8.24
CA HIS A 764 9.88 7.01 -8.97
C HIS A 764 9.67 7.22 -10.47
N SER A 765 10.71 7.68 -11.14
CA SER A 765 10.74 7.77 -12.60
C SER A 765 11.08 6.40 -13.25
N ASP A 766 10.68 5.29 -12.62
CA ASP A 766 10.97 3.93 -13.07
C ASP A 766 9.71 3.25 -13.65
N LEU A 767 9.80 2.79 -14.91
CA LEU A 767 8.68 2.13 -15.58
C LEU A 767 8.30 0.79 -14.93
N LEU A 768 9.20 0.15 -14.16
CA LEU A 768 8.91 -1.07 -13.41
C LEU A 768 7.83 -0.89 -12.33
N ASP A 769 7.59 0.33 -11.88
CA ASP A 769 6.53 0.62 -10.92
C ASP A 769 5.12 0.48 -11.53
N VAL A 770 4.98 0.52 -12.87
CA VAL A 770 3.69 0.29 -13.55
C VAL A 770 3.20 -1.15 -13.37
N PRO A 771 3.96 -2.20 -13.77
CA PRO A 771 3.56 -3.57 -13.46
C PRO A 771 3.45 -3.83 -11.94
N ALA A 772 4.24 -3.18 -11.09
CA ALA A 772 4.12 -3.30 -9.64
C ALA A 772 2.79 -2.72 -9.12
N ALA A 773 2.34 -1.57 -9.61
CA ALA A 773 1.05 -0.98 -9.25
C ALA A 773 -0.13 -1.87 -9.67
N LEU A 774 -0.07 -2.47 -10.87
CA LEU A 774 -1.09 -3.39 -11.36
C LEU A 774 -1.10 -4.72 -10.56
N ASP A 775 0.06 -5.24 -10.16
CA ASP A 775 0.17 -6.44 -9.30
C ASP A 775 -0.37 -6.16 -7.90
N LEU A 776 -0.04 -5.00 -7.30
CA LEU A 776 -0.61 -4.57 -6.01
C LEU A 776 -2.14 -4.51 -6.06
N SER A 777 -2.70 -3.95 -7.13
CA SER A 777 -4.14 -3.91 -7.36
C SER A 777 -4.74 -5.32 -7.41
N ARG A 778 -4.14 -6.24 -8.19
CA ARG A 778 -4.57 -7.65 -8.29
C ARG A 778 -4.49 -8.36 -6.93
N ALA A 779 -3.39 -8.18 -6.19
CA ALA A 779 -3.20 -8.76 -4.87
C ALA A 779 -4.23 -8.26 -3.85
N THR A 780 -4.49 -6.95 -3.83
CA THR A 780 -5.46 -6.34 -2.93
C THR A 780 -6.88 -6.82 -3.23
N LEU A 781 -7.28 -6.88 -4.49
CA LEU A 781 -8.62 -7.35 -4.86
C LEU A 781 -8.80 -8.86 -4.68
N ARG A 782 -7.76 -9.66 -4.91
CA ARG A 782 -7.77 -11.10 -4.57
C ARG A 782 -8.02 -11.28 -3.07
N ASN A 783 -7.34 -10.51 -2.23
CA ASN A 783 -7.53 -10.52 -0.78
C ASN A 783 -8.95 -10.09 -0.38
N ILE A 784 -9.50 -9.04 -1.01
CA ILE A 784 -10.89 -8.61 -0.78
C ILE A 784 -11.88 -9.73 -1.16
N LYS A 785 -11.72 -10.35 -2.32
CA LYS A 785 -12.57 -11.47 -2.78
C LYS A 785 -12.51 -12.66 -1.81
N GLN A 786 -11.32 -13.02 -1.34
CA GLN A 786 -11.15 -14.06 -0.32
C GLN A 786 -11.85 -13.70 0.99
N ASN A 787 -11.69 -12.48 1.47
CA ASN A 787 -12.34 -12.00 2.68
C ASN A 787 -13.87 -12.05 2.56
N LEU A 788 -14.42 -11.59 1.43
CA LEU A 788 -15.85 -11.62 1.16
C LEU A 788 -16.38 -13.07 1.04
N PHE A 789 -15.63 -13.93 0.38
CA PHE A 789 -15.98 -15.35 0.26
C PHE A 789 -16.09 -16.00 1.64
N TRP A 790 -15.07 -15.89 2.48
CA TRP A 790 -15.07 -16.47 3.82
C TRP A 790 -16.14 -15.87 4.72
N ALA A 791 -16.36 -14.56 4.65
CA ALA A 791 -17.40 -13.89 5.43
C ALA A 791 -18.82 -14.36 5.08
N LEU A 792 -19.10 -14.72 3.82
CA LEU A 792 -20.41 -15.20 3.36
C LEU A 792 -20.55 -16.70 3.47
N PHE A 793 -19.53 -17.46 3.07
CA PHE A 793 -19.53 -18.92 3.07
C PHE A 793 -19.77 -19.49 4.46
N TYR A 794 -19.10 -18.93 5.45
CA TYR A 794 -19.27 -19.32 6.84
C TYR A 794 -20.73 -19.18 7.30
N ASN A 795 -21.35 -18.03 7.03
CA ASN A 795 -22.76 -17.80 7.38
C ASN A 795 -23.70 -18.74 6.60
N ALA A 796 -23.47 -18.93 5.28
CA ALA A 796 -24.28 -19.82 4.45
C ALA A 796 -24.24 -21.27 4.94
N LEU A 797 -23.08 -21.74 5.42
CA LEU A 797 -22.91 -23.09 5.96
C LEU A 797 -23.55 -23.24 7.36
N CYS A 798 -23.34 -22.25 8.22
CA CYS A 798 -23.73 -22.37 9.63
C CYS A 798 -25.22 -22.05 9.89
N ILE A 799 -25.89 -21.22 9.08
CA ILE A 799 -27.31 -20.89 9.25
C ILE A 799 -28.22 -22.14 9.18
N PRO A 800 -28.12 -23.05 8.20
CA PRO A 800 -28.91 -24.28 8.19
C PRO A 800 -28.63 -25.17 9.41
N ILE A 801 -27.39 -25.28 9.84
CA ILE A 801 -27.01 -26.06 11.03
C ILE A 801 -27.62 -25.45 12.29
N ALA A 802 -27.57 -24.12 12.44
CA ALA A 802 -28.19 -23.40 13.53
C ALA A 802 -29.72 -23.51 13.52
N ALA A 803 -30.31 -23.57 12.35
CA ALA A 803 -31.74 -23.83 12.18
C ALA A 803 -32.16 -25.28 12.51
N GLY A 804 -31.21 -26.16 12.85
CA GLY A 804 -31.49 -27.54 13.24
C GLY A 804 -31.50 -28.55 12.11
N ALA A 805 -30.89 -28.25 10.95
CA ALA A 805 -30.83 -29.19 9.81
C ALA A 805 -30.12 -30.52 10.15
N LEU A 806 -29.26 -30.55 11.17
CA LEU A 806 -28.56 -31.76 11.64
C LEU A 806 -29.11 -32.29 12.99
N ALA A 807 -30.27 -31.77 13.46
CA ALA A 807 -30.86 -32.21 14.72
C ALA A 807 -31.26 -33.70 14.69
N PHE A 808 -31.58 -34.25 13.49
CA PHE A 808 -31.93 -35.66 13.32
C PHE A 808 -30.75 -36.61 13.60
N ILE A 809 -29.51 -36.16 13.54
CA ILE A 809 -28.31 -36.93 13.92
C ILE A 809 -27.81 -36.58 15.35
N GLY A 810 -28.60 -35.85 16.12
CA GLY A 810 -28.25 -35.42 17.48
C GLY A 810 -27.30 -34.23 17.56
N PHE A 811 -27.01 -33.60 16.42
CA PHE A 811 -26.14 -32.43 16.40
C PHE A 811 -26.96 -31.13 16.37
N SER A 812 -26.84 -30.33 17.42
CA SER A 812 -27.46 -29.00 17.52
C SER A 812 -26.41 -27.93 17.83
N LEU A 813 -26.50 -26.80 17.13
CA LEU A 813 -25.59 -25.68 17.36
C LEU A 813 -26.15 -24.81 18.50
N ASN A 814 -25.46 -24.81 19.65
CA ASN A 814 -25.80 -23.96 20.80
C ASN A 814 -25.49 -22.49 20.47
N PRO A 815 -26.34 -21.52 20.91
CA PRO A 815 -26.08 -20.09 20.74
C PRO A 815 -24.70 -19.61 21.21
N MET A 816 -24.13 -20.22 22.24
CA MET A 816 -22.77 -19.91 22.72
C MET A 816 -21.69 -20.25 21.71
N ILE A 817 -21.74 -21.46 21.10
CA ILE A 817 -20.79 -21.90 20.06
C ILE A 817 -20.95 -21.01 18.82
N ALA A 818 -22.19 -20.66 18.48
CA ALA A 818 -22.49 -19.74 17.40
C ALA A 818 -21.82 -18.37 17.60
N ALA A 819 -21.89 -17.80 18.80
CA ALA A 819 -21.26 -16.52 19.15
C ALA A 819 -19.72 -16.58 19.11
N ALA A 820 -19.12 -17.67 19.59
CA ALA A 820 -17.68 -17.90 19.54
C ALA A 820 -17.17 -17.98 18.10
N ALA A 821 -17.80 -18.81 17.29
CA ALA A 821 -17.45 -19.00 15.88
C ALA A 821 -17.55 -17.69 15.06
N MET A 822 -18.61 -16.89 15.33
CA MET A 822 -18.77 -15.56 14.71
C MET A 822 -17.62 -14.61 15.07
N SER A 823 -17.17 -14.61 16.32
CA SER A 823 -16.04 -13.76 16.74
C SER A 823 -14.75 -14.14 16.05
N PHE A 824 -14.50 -15.44 15.83
CA PHE A 824 -13.37 -15.98 15.09
C PHE A 824 -13.38 -15.56 13.61
N SER A 825 -14.53 -15.53 12.96
CA SER A 825 -14.67 -15.10 11.57
C SER A 825 -14.09 -13.70 11.32
N SER A 826 -14.35 -12.75 12.22
CA SER A 826 -13.80 -11.40 12.11
C SER A 826 -12.27 -11.37 12.23
N VAL A 827 -11.70 -12.21 13.11
CA VAL A 827 -10.24 -12.32 13.27
C VAL A 827 -9.59 -12.89 12.01
N CYS A 828 -10.18 -13.91 11.39
CA CYS A 828 -9.68 -14.50 10.15
C CYS A 828 -9.62 -13.48 9.01
N VAL A 829 -10.69 -12.71 8.80
CA VAL A 829 -10.74 -11.67 7.75
C VAL A 829 -9.66 -10.61 7.95
N VAL A 830 -9.49 -10.13 9.18
CA VAL A 830 -8.47 -9.12 9.48
C VAL A 830 -7.06 -9.68 9.31
N THR A 831 -6.81 -10.90 9.79
CA THR A 831 -5.51 -11.54 9.65
C THR A 831 -5.16 -11.74 8.17
N ASN A 832 -6.12 -12.17 7.35
CA ASN A 832 -5.91 -12.28 5.90
C ASN A 832 -5.61 -10.90 5.25
N ALA A 833 -6.33 -9.84 5.64
CA ALA A 833 -6.04 -8.49 5.15
C ALA A 833 -4.63 -8.02 5.53
N LEU A 834 -4.16 -8.34 6.74
CA LEU A 834 -2.81 -7.99 7.21
C LEU A 834 -1.70 -8.74 6.45
N ARG A 835 -1.98 -9.85 5.76
CA ARG A 835 -1.00 -10.53 4.88
C ARG A 835 -0.48 -9.61 3.77
N LEU A 836 -1.29 -8.63 3.32
CA LEU A 836 -0.87 -7.63 2.33
C LEU A 836 0.32 -6.78 2.81
N ARG A 837 0.60 -6.68 4.10
CA ARG A 837 1.81 -6.02 4.61
C ARG A 837 3.10 -6.68 4.12
N ARG A 838 3.06 -7.98 3.81
CA ARG A 838 4.21 -8.75 3.30
C ARG A 838 4.36 -8.63 1.78
N TRP A 839 3.44 -7.95 1.10
CA TRP A 839 3.57 -7.74 -0.33
C TRP A 839 4.82 -6.89 -0.63
N LYS A 840 5.61 -7.35 -1.60
CA LYS A 840 6.77 -6.66 -2.15
C LYS A 840 6.64 -6.65 -3.67
N PRO A 841 7.09 -5.60 -4.37
CA PRO A 841 7.16 -5.61 -5.83
C PRO A 841 8.02 -6.79 -6.29
N LYS A 842 7.49 -7.69 -7.12
CA LYS A 842 8.25 -8.85 -7.63
C LYS A 842 9.42 -8.44 -8.52
N THR A 843 9.36 -7.24 -9.09
CA THR A 843 10.34 -6.68 -10.01
C THR A 843 11.71 -6.39 -9.40
N LYS A 844 11.79 -5.99 -8.13
CA LYS A 844 13.08 -5.71 -7.46
C LYS A 844 13.87 -6.97 -7.07
N ALA A 845 13.25 -8.14 -7.06
CA ALA A 845 13.88 -9.39 -6.68
C ALA A 845 14.42 -10.21 -7.87
N GLU A 846 13.93 -9.96 -9.11
CA GLU A 846 14.30 -10.74 -10.31
C GLU A 846 15.35 -10.06 -11.20
N VAL A 847 15.52 -8.76 -11.10
CA VAL A 847 16.62 -8.06 -11.76
C VAL A 847 17.82 -8.15 -10.83
N GLY A 848 18.78 -9.03 -11.13
CA GLY A 848 20.00 -9.28 -10.35
C GLY A 848 20.96 -8.07 -10.20
N MET A 849 20.43 -6.87 -10.13
CA MET A 849 21.09 -5.71 -9.59
C MET A 849 21.07 -5.88 -8.07
N SER A 850 22.20 -6.33 -7.52
CA SER A 850 22.51 -6.17 -6.11
C SER A 850 22.47 -4.68 -5.77
N TYR A 851 21.28 -4.18 -5.44
CA TYR A 851 21.24 -3.03 -4.55
C TYR A 851 21.89 -3.50 -3.24
N VAL A 852 23.04 -2.95 -2.94
CA VAL A 852 23.62 -3.02 -1.61
C VAL A 852 22.49 -2.51 -0.70
N ASP A 853 21.94 -3.41 0.11
CA ASP A 853 21.01 -3.04 1.18
C ASP A 853 21.72 -1.93 1.95
N GLY A 854 21.19 -0.71 1.86
CA GLY A 854 21.62 0.38 2.70
C GLY A 854 21.48 -0.05 4.16
N PRO A 855 22.32 0.43 5.07
CA PRO A 855 22.31 -0.04 6.45
C PRO A 855 20.88 0.05 6.98
N ASP A 856 20.37 -1.07 7.44
CA ASP A 856 19.16 -1.18 8.23
C ASP A 856 19.22 -0.07 9.27
N LEU A 857 18.48 1.02 9.04
CA LEU A 857 18.26 2.02 10.06
C LEU A 857 17.52 1.30 11.16
N GLY A 858 18.29 0.91 12.17
CA GLY A 858 17.84 0.16 13.33
C GLY A 858 16.61 0.82 13.92
N ALA A 859 15.46 0.32 13.52
CA ALA A 859 14.27 0.39 14.33
C ALA A 859 14.65 -0.37 15.61
N SER A 860 15.07 0.39 16.63
CA SER A 860 15.20 -0.12 17.98
C SER A 860 13.89 -0.85 18.30
N ASN A 861 13.92 -2.16 18.22
CA ASN A 861 12.90 -3.04 18.75
C ASN A 861 12.89 -2.92 20.26
N SER A 862 12.31 -1.83 20.78
CA SER A 862 11.84 -1.82 22.14
C SER A 862 10.51 -2.57 22.20
N SER A 863 10.57 -3.78 22.73
CA SER A 863 9.48 -4.54 23.37
C SER A 863 8.23 -4.82 22.51
N VAL A 864 8.27 -5.90 21.72
CA VAL A 864 7.09 -6.72 21.43
C VAL A 864 7.35 -8.15 21.93
N SER A 865 7.56 -8.28 23.21
CA SER A 865 7.42 -9.53 23.95
C SER A 865 6.22 -9.38 24.87
N ASP A 866 5.01 -9.57 24.31
CA ASP A 866 3.82 -10.00 25.07
C ASP A 866 2.64 -10.11 24.11
N LEU A 867 2.59 -11.15 23.33
CA LEU A 867 1.35 -11.69 22.74
C LEU A 867 1.64 -13.10 22.27
N GLY A 868 1.47 -14.05 23.20
CA GLY A 868 1.39 -15.46 22.88
C GLY A 868 0.21 -15.74 21.94
N VAL A 869 0.48 -15.76 20.66
CA VAL A 869 -0.28 -16.51 19.67
C VAL A 869 0.77 -17.23 18.85
N SER A 870 0.92 -18.51 19.15
CA SER A 870 1.77 -19.44 18.43
C SER A 870 1.51 -19.36 16.93
N ASP A 871 2.58 -19.20 16.16
CA ASP A 871 2.61 -19.29 14.71
C ASP A 871 1.96 -20.59 14.24
N LEU A 872 0.78 -20.50 13.63
CA LEU A 872 0.26 -21.53 12.77
C LEU A 872 0.92 -21.33 11.40
N ASP A 873 2.05 -21.99 11.21
CA ASP A 873 2.65 -22.22 9.91
C ASP A 873 1.67 -23.07 9.07
N MET A 874 0.90 -22.41 8.23
CA MET A 874 0.29 -23.07 7.08
C MET A 874 1.20 -22.83 5.88
N SER A 875 1.89 -23.88 5.47
CA SER A 875 2.69 -23.93 4.26
C SER A 875 1.86 -23.63 3.01
N ASP A 876 2.45 -22.88 2.09
CA ASP A 876 1.89 -22.33 0.85
C ASP A 876 1.44 -23.36 -0.23
N SER A 877 1.27 -24.65 0.11
CA SER A 877 1.06 -25.71 -0.89
C SER A 877 -0.38 -26.16 -1.13
N ASP A 878 -1.40 -25.68 -0.37
CA ASP A 878 -2.76 -26.24 -0.46
C ASP A 878 -3.88 -25.18 -0.57
N VAL A 879 -3.72 -24.17 -1.43
CA VAL A 879 -4.84 -23.31 -1.81
C VAL A 879 -5.15 -23.55 -3.28
N PRO A 880 -6.30 -24.17 -3.63
CA PRO A 880 -6.67 -24.36 -5.02
C PRO A 880 -6.87 -23.04 -5.73
N ASP A 881 -6.31 -22.95 -6.92
CA ASP A 881 -6.43 -21.81 -7.84
C ASP A 881 -7.89 -21.64 -8.26
N LEU A 882 -8.52 -20.55 -7.79
CA LEU A 882 -9.92 -20.20 -8.07
C LEU A 882 -10.13 -19.53 -9.44
N ASP A 883 -9.08 -19.39 -10.25
CA ASP A 883 -9.17 -18.73 -11.55
C ASP A 883 -9.77 -19.60 -12.68
N SER A 884 -10.19 -20.86 -12.41
CA SER A 884 -10.76 -21.78 -13.41
C SER A 884 -12.26 -22.11 -13.26
N LEU A 885 -12.99 -21.39 -12.42
CA LEU A 885 -14.45 -21.58 -12.33
C LEU A 885 -15.18 -20.65 -13.30
N ASP A 886 -15.39 -21.15 -14.51
CA ASP A 886 -16.30 -20.59 -15.50
C ASP A 886 -17.77 -20.86 -15.05
N THR A 887 -18.55 -19.79 -14.90
CA THR A 887 -19.90 -19.82 -14.35
C THR A 887 -20.98 -20.15 -15.38
N SER A 888 -20.72 -21.02 -16.33
CA SER A 888 -21.69 -21.33 -17.38
C SER A 888 -22.07 -22.82 -17.52
N ASP A 889 -22.13 -23.60 -16.47
CA ASP A 889 -22.85 -24.90 -16.60
C ASP A 889 -23.21 -25.47 -15.22
N LEU A 890 -24.43 -25.17 -14.81
CA LEU A 890 -25.18 -25.93 -13.81
C LEU A 890 -26.42 -26.50 -14.45
N SER A 891 -26.28 -27.65 -15.09
CA SER A 891 -27.40 -28.53 -15.36
C SER A 891 -27.21 -29.85 -14.61
N VAL A 892 -28.19 -30.14 -13.78
CA VAL A 892 -28.34 -31.33 -12.97
C VAL A 892 -28.63 -32.53 -13.85
N SER A 893 -27.87 -33.64 -13.71
CA SER A 893 -28.43 -34.99 -13.90
C SER A 893 -27.62 -35.99 -13.08
N GLY A 894 -28.32 -36.67 -12.21
CA GLY A 894 -27.79 -37.72 -11.36
C GLY A 894 -27.58 -39.02 -12.10
N SER A 895 -26.69 -39.83 -11.58
CA SER A 895 -26.89 -41.29 -11.44
C SER A 895 -25.76 -41.92 -10.63
N ALA A 896 -26.15 -42.82 -9.77
CA ALA A 896 -25.36 -43.62 -8.87
C ALA A 896 -24.61 -44.75 -9.62
N SER A 897 -23.48 -45.17 -9.07
CA SER A 897 -23.19 -46.57 -8.71
C SER A 897 -21.73 -46.78 -8.30
N GLU A 898 -21.58 -47.28 -7.10
CA GLU A 898 -20.93 -48.53 -6.65
C GLU A 898 -19.42 -48.75 -6.84
N ALA A 899 -18.77 -48.77 -5.66
CA ALA A 899 -17.95 -49.86 -5.07
C ALA A 899 -16.69 -50.33 -5.79
N ASN A 900 -15.55 -50.31 -5.16
CA ASN A 900 -14.91 -51.43 -4.47
C ASN A 900 -13.47 -51.07 -4.01
N GLU A 901 -13.25 -51.34 -2.79
CA GLU A 901 -12.18 -52.04 -2.02
C GLU A 901 -10.86 -52.41 -2.72
N ASN A 902 -9.85 -52.23 -1.91
CA ASN A 902 -8.75 -53.16 -1.58
C ASN A 902 -7.32 -52.81 -2.03
N THR A 903 -6.54 -52.74 -1.01
CA THR A 903 -5.30 -53.44 -0.66
C THR A 903 -3.99 -52.70 -0.81
N VAL A 904 -3.37 -52.46 0.39
CA VAL A 904 -1.96 -52.35 0.67
C VAL A 904 -1.27 -53.71 0.35
N PRO A 905 0.00 -53.77 -0.05
CA PRO A 905 1.01 -53.89 0.97
C PRO A 905 2.40 -53.23 0.70
N ASN A 906 3.00 -52.91 1.80
CA ASN A 906 4.43 -52.85 2.12
C ASN A 906 5.32 -53.78 1.32
N THR A 907 6.53 -53.36 0.93
CA THR A 907 7.76 -54.08 1.24
C THR A 907 9.02 -53.26 0.92
N SER A 908 9.84 -53.25 1.88
CA SER A 908 11.25 -53.02 2.06
C SER A 908 12.22 -53.60 1.00
N CYS A 909 13.39 -53.08 1.03
CA CYS A 909 14.74 -53.71 0.91
C CYS A 909 15.58 -53.26 -0.28
N GLU A 910 16.63 -52.54 0.05
CA GLU A 910 18.06 -52.98 0.08
C GLU A 910 18.77 -53.09 -1.25
N THR A 911 19.95 -52.48 -1.19
CA THR A 911 21.26 -52.87 -1.75
C THR A 911 21.43 -52.71 -3.28
N SER A 912 22.47 -52.19 -3.83
CA SER A 912 23.90 -52.31 -3.50
C SER A 912 24.73 -51.83 -4.70
N ARG A 913 25.83 -51.17 -4.41
CA ARG A 913 27.16 -51.27 -5.01
C ARG A 913 27.49 -50.89 -6.48
N LYS A 914 28.50 -50.04 -6.53
CA LYS A 914 29.76 -50.10 -7.34
C LYS A 914 29.67 -49.46 -8.75
N ASN A 915 30.59 -48.66 -9.20
CA ASN A 915 32.06 -48.60 -9.22
C ASN A 915 32.49 -47.20 -9.64
N ASP A 916 33.44 -46.63 -9.05
CA ASP A 916 34.90 -46.54 -9.28
C ASP A 916 35.33 -45.68 -10.47
N ASP A 917 36.31 -44.87 -10.14
CA ASP A 917 37.44 -44.33 -10.87
C ASP A 917 37.26 -43.08 -11.76
N ALA A 918 37.76 -41.95 -11.28
CA ALA A 918 39.01 -41.38 -11.76
C ALA A 918 39.27 -39.94 -11.24
N LYS A 919 40.36 -39.86 -10.51
CA LYS A 919 41.42 -38.86 -10.49
C LYS A 919 41.10 -37.47 -9.90
N GLU A 920 41.60 -37.23 -8.70
CA GLU A 920 42.96 -36.79 -8.33
C GLU A 920 43.31 -35.38 -8.78
N PHE A 921 43.70 -34.61 -7.76
CA PHE A 921 44.33 -33.30 -7.74
C PHE A 921 43.41 -32.08 -7.55
N LEU A 922 43.29 -31.66 -6.28
CA LEU A 922 43.67 -30.32 -5.79
C LEU A 922 43.31 -30.20 -4.30
N GLY A 923 44.32 -29.85 -3.49
CA GLY A 923 44.24 -29.09 -2.23
C GLY A 923 43.30 -29.61 -1.13
N LYS A 924 43.86 -30.30 -0.12
CA LYS A 924 43.29 -30.41 1.22
C LYS A 924 43.16 -29.01 1.81
N GLU A 925 41.96 -28.43 1.85
CA GLU A 925 41.60 -27.41 2.81
C GLU A 925 41.31 -28.17 4.13
N GLU A 926 42.09 -27.93 5.16
CA GLU A 926 41.79 -28.36 6.53
C GLU A 926 40.58 -27.58 7.00
N THR A 927 39.40 -28.18 6.96
CA THR A 927 38.19 -27.65 7.61
C THR A 927 38.39 -27.74 9.12
N MET A 928 38.47 -26.60 9.79
CA MET A 928 38.47 -26.52 11.26
C MET A 928 37.09 -26.84 11.80
N GLU A 929 36.99 -27.83 12.70
CA GLU A 929 35.73 -28.13 13.40
C GLU A 929 35.85 -27.66 14.87
N LYS A 930 34.78 -26.98 15.34
CA LYS A 930 34.62 -26.61 16.77
C LYS A 930 33.33 -27.21 17.32
N VAL A 931 33.35 -27.59 18.58
CA VAL A 931 32.22 -28.23 19.26
C VAL A 931 31.79 -27.38 20.45
N LEU A 932 30.51 -27.11 20.53
CA LEU A 932 29.88 -26.40 21.66
C LEU A 932 28.93 -27.33 22.41
N HIS A 933 28.86 -27.18 23.71
CA HIS A 933 27.82 -27.77 24.55
C HIS A 933 26.70 -26.73 24.73
N VAL A 934 25.45 -27.09 24.35
CA VAL A 934 24.32 -26.21 24.37
C VAL A 934 23.25 -26.71 25.34
N GLU A 935 22.97 -25.92 26.38
CA GLU A 935 21.92 -26.24 27.35
C GLU A 935 20.64 -25.45 27.09
N GLY A 936 19.49 -25.99 27.49
CA GLY A 936 18.17 -25.33 27.30
C GLY A 936 17.38 -25.82 26.08
N MET A 937 17.96 -26.63 25.19
CA MET A 937 17.21 -27.22 24.06
C MET A 937 16.25 -28.32 24.55
N MET A 938 14.96 -28.22 24.20
CA MET A 938 13.91 -29.16 24.62
C MET A 938 13.17 -29.82 23.45
N CYS A 939 13.39 -29.39 22.21
CA CYS A 939 12.67 -29.89 21.02
C CYS A 939 13.45 -29.63 19.73
N GLU A 940 13.05 -30.29 18.63
CA GLU A 940 13.65 -30.08 17.30
C GLU A 940 13.63 -28.64 16.79
N LYS A 941 12.64 -27.82 17.21
CA LYS A 941 12.62 -26.39 16.88
C LYS A 941 13.76 -25.64 17.57
N CYS A 942 14.13 -26.02 18.79
CA CYS A 942 15.29 -25.46 19.50
C CYS A 942 16.59 -25.76 18.74
N VAL A 943 16.73 -26.99 18.24
CA VAL A 943 17.85 -27.43 17.40
C VAL A 943 17.97 -26.57 16.14
N ALA A 944 16.84 -26.31 15.46
CA ALA A 944 16.82 -25.47 14.27
C ALA A 944 17.18 -24.01 14.56
N HIS A 945 16.82 -23.47 15.72
CA HIS A 945 17.19 -22.11 16.14
C HIS A 945 18.69 -22.00 16.40
N VAL A 946 19.24 -22.91 17.21
CA VAL A 946 20.68 -22.94 17.50
C VAL A 946 21.49 -23.13 16.20
N LYS A 947 21.08 -24.05 15.32
CA LYS A 947 21.69 -24.25 14.01
C LYS A 947 21.71 -22.96 13.20
N LYS A 948 20.58 -22.29 13.09
CA LYS A 948 20.43 -21.04 12.32
C LYS A 948 21.22 -19.89 12.94
N GLY A 949 21.33 -19.81 14.27
CA GLY A 949 22.16 -18.84 14.96
C GLY A 949 23.64 -19.01 14.61
N LEU A 950 24.14 -20.23 14.69
CA LEU A 950 25.53 -20.57 14.37
C LEU A 950 25.86 -20.37 12.88
N GLU A 951 24.97 -20.75 11.96
CA GLU A 951 25.15 -20.58 10.50
C GLU A 951 25.10 -19.10 10.03
N ARG A 952 24.66 -18.17 10.87
CA ARG A 952 24.74 -16.73 10.60
C ARG A 952 26.10 -16.11 10.90
N VAL A 953 26.94 -16.81 11.63
CA VAL A 953 28.26 -16.30 11.99
C VAL A 953 29.16 -16.35 10.75
N ALA A 954 29.75 -15.22 10.39
CA ALA A 954 30.66 -15.14 9.26
C ALA A 954 31.88 -16.05 9.50
N GLY A 955 32.11 -17.00 8.59
CA GLY A 955 33.14 -17.99 8.72
C GLY A 955 32.66 -19.39 9.14
N VAL A 956 31.36 -19.55 9.44
CA VAL A 956 30.73 -20.89 9.66
C VAL A 956 30.18 -21.37 8.31
N GLU A 957 30.61 -22.58 7.93
CA GLU A 957 30.18 -23.26 6.70
C GLU A 957 28.93 -24.12 6.96
N GLU A 958 28.93 -24.89 8.07
CA GLU A 958 27.83 -25.77 8.43
C GLU A 958 27.82 -25.98 9.97
N ALA A 959 26.61 -26.01 10.56
CA ALA A 959 26.41 -26.36 11.97
C ALA A 959 25.54 -27.62 12.09
N LEU A 960 25.99 -28.60 12.79
CA LEU A 960 25.27 -29.83 13.12
C LEU A 960 24.93 -29.81 14.60
N VAL A 961 23.63 -29.72 14.95
CA VAL A 961 23.16 -29.63 16.33
C VAL A 961 22.43 -30.92 16.72
N ASP A 962 22.87 -31.55 17.80
CA ASP A 962 22.30 -32.78 18.34
C ASP A 962 21.56 -32.50 19.66
N LEU A 963 20.25 -32.78 19.68
CA LEU A 963 19.39 -32.56 20.83
C LEU A 963 19.69 -33.54 22.00
N GLU A 964 19.93 -34.80 21.68
CA GLU A 964 20.17 -35.85 22.70
C GLU A 964 21.55 -35.69 23.36
N ALA A 965 22.56 -35.38 22.53
CA ALA A 965 23.92 -35.14 23.01
C ALA A 965 24.09 -33.71 23.58
N LYS A 966 23.15 -32.82 23.38
CA LYS A 966 23.19 -31.38 23.73
C LYS A 966 24.45 -30.70 23.18
N LYS A 967 24.82 -30.99 21.95
CA LYS A 967 26.04 -30.52 21.30
C LYS A 967 25.75 -29.87 19.94
N ALA A 968 26.54 -28.86 19.62
CA ALA A 968 26.58 -28.27 18.30
C ALA A 968 28.01 -28.40 17.74
N THR A 969 28.18 -29.08 16.62
CA THR A 969 29.45 -29.19 15.88
C THR A 969 29.43 -28.23 14.72
N VAL A 970 30.40 -27.31 14.69
CA VAL A 970 30.45 -26.21 13.72
C VAL A 970 31.68 -26.40 12.84
N LYS A 971 31.45 -26.48 11.53
CA LYS A 971 32.51 -26.48 10.51
C LYS A 971 32.81 -25.06 10.10
N LEU A 972 34.07 -24.68 10.09
CA LEU A 972 34.54 -23.34 9.84
C LEU A 972 35.32 -23.24 8.55
N SER A 973 34.99 -22.26 7.72
CA SER A 973 35.73 -21.87 6.53
C SER A 973 36.81 -20.82 6.82
N ALA A 974 36.77 -20.19 8.00
CA ALA A 974 37.74 -19.22 8.49
C ALA A 974 37.85 -19.33 10.02
N GLU A 975 38.91 -18.77 10.60
CA GLU A 975 39.10 -18.77 12.07
C GLU A 975 38.07 -17.84 12.71
N VAL A 976 37.14 -18.41 13.49
CA VAL A 976 36.09 -17.68 14.22
C VAL A 976 36.42 -17.78 15.72
N PRO A 977 36.40 -16.63 16.47
CA PRO A 977 36.62 -16.66 17.92
C PRO A 977 35.54 -17.49 18.64
N ASP A 978 35.93 -18.25 19.64
CA ASP A 978 35.03 -19.09 20.44
C ASP A 978 33.88 -18.29 21.07
N GLN A 979 34.21 -17.11 21.56
CA GLN A 979 33.21 -16.22 22.16
C GLN A 979 32.11 -15.83 21.16
N THR A 980 32.43 -15.62 19.89
CA THR A 980 31.45 -15.26 18.84
C THR A 980 30.45 -16.40 18.57
N LEU A 981 30.90 -17.64 18.63
CA LEU A 981 30.02 -18.81 18.49
C LEU A 981 29.13 -19.00 19.72
N ILE A 982 29.67 -18.73 20.93
CA ILE A 982 28.92 -18.79 22.18
C ILE A 982 27.84 -17.68 22.17
N ASP A 983 28.23 -16.45 21.82
CA ASP A 983 27.32 -15.31 21.79
C ASP A 983 26.17 -15.55 20.78
N ALA A 984 26.44 -16.17 19.63
CA ALA A 984 25.42 -16.51 18.64
C ALA A 984 24.36 -17.52 19.16
N VAL A 985 24.76 -18.43 20.04
CA VAL A 985 23.83 -19.39 20.68
C VAL A 985 23.07 -18.71 21.83
N VAL A 986 23.73 -17.81 22.56
CA VAL A 986 23.13 -17.03 23.66
C VAL A 986 22.10 -16.03 23.11
N GLU A 987 22.37 -15.41 21.96
CA GLU A 987 21.40 -14.54 21.28
C GLU A 987 20.11 -15.27 20.87
N GLU A 988 20.19 -16.56 20.55
CA GLU A 988 19.00 -17.39 20.28
C GLU A 988 18.32 -17.90 21.57
N GLY A 989 18.78 -17.46 22.75
CA GLY A 989 18.16 -17.74 24.05
C GLY A 989 18.59 -19.06 24.72
N TYR A 990 19.74 -19.64 24.37
CA TYR A 990 20.28 -20.87 24.93
C TYR A 990 21.63 -20.62 25.63
N GLU A 991 21.98 -21.47 26.59
CA GLU A 991 23.30 -21.42 27.23
C GLU A 991 24.31 -22.27 26.44
N ALA A 992 25.47 -21.70 26.10
CA ALA A 992 26.52 -22.42 25.37
C ALA A 992 27.89 -22.29 26.03
N LYS A 993 28.69 -23.35 25.91
CA LYS A 993 30.10 -23.38 26.33
C LYS A 993 30.87 -24.19 25.31
N MET A 994 32.14 -23.88 25.07
CA MET A 994 33.01 -24.73 24.26
C MET A 994 33.17 -26.07 24.95
N ALA A 995 33.09 -27.14 24.18
CA ALA A 995 33.15 -28.51 24.66
C ALA A 995 34.60 -28.99 24.88
#